data_206557b03d262aa09b0db02d1f16ef34
#
_entry.id   206557b03d262aa09b0db02d1f16ef34
#
_cell.length_a   1.000
_cell.length_b   1.000
_cell.length_c   1.000
_cell.angle_alpha   90.00
_cell.angle_beta   90.00
_cell.angle_gamma   90.00
#
_symmetry.space_group_name_H-M   'P 1'
#
loop_
_entity.id
_entity.type
_entity.pdbx_description
1 polymer ?
#
loop_
_entity_poly.entity_id
_entity_poly.type
_entity_poly.pdbx_seq_one_letter_code
_entity_poly.pdbx_strand_id
1 'polypeptide(L)'
;MDEKTIDKDNIQFQNALNLVQFTSSSLFLTGKAGTGKSTFLRYVCKNTKKKYVVLAPTGIAAINAGGSTIHSFFKLPFHPFVPDDPRFIGGRMRDTLKYNKEHCKLIKEVELIIIDEISMVRADIIDFIDRILRHYSGNTRTPFGGKQMIFVGDVFQLEPVVTRDEKEILNRFYETPYFFSARVFREIQLVSIEFEKVYRQNDNVFVNVLDHIRTNTPTDTDLQLLNTCVEQEMDSNEEMYVTLATRRDTVDAINKKNLADIDSEPIIIKGEIDGEFPLNSLPTSLELELKTGAQIIFVKNDQEKRWVNGTIGRISGFDAEGKFIYVVTEDGKEFDVERAKWANVRYTYNEKEKKIEEEELGVFTQFPIRLAWAITIHKSQGLTFNKVAIDFSGGIFAGGQAYVALSRCRSLDGIQLKQEITKSDIFVNPTIVDFARGFNNQQMVDIALKRASADIEYRDAVKAFDECNFEEFINHFFKAIHARYDIEKPFAKRFIRRKLGRINALTNKIEELKSTLREKEKEAEEKQEILNKYADEYYVLGNECMKHGASDAAIANYDKAIAMNPRHIEAYVSKAQVLLREGKLRKALTSVNSAFNIIPSHFKSLYTRGKILYAMNELELAAADLDRATSMKKDNISAHKLFGDILAKQGDEDSATLHWSIAERLRKKKGKEKS
;
A
#
# COMPACT_ATOMS: atom_id res chain seq x y z
N MET A 1 18.45 7.96 12.93
CA MET A 1 19.02 9.08 12.14
C MET A 1 17.87 10.01 11.82
N ASP A 2 17.98 11.24 12.31
CA ASP A 2 16.97 12.26 12.12
C ASP A 2 16.94 12.74 10.67
N GLU A 3 15.79 13.25 10.21
CA GLU A 3 15.60 13.88 8.88
C GLU A 3 16.62 15.01 8.57
N LYS A 4 17.36 15.46 9.56
CA LYS A 4 18.42 16.48 9.46
C LYS A 4 19.71 16.02 8.75
N THR A 5 19.87 14.72 8.46
CA THR A 5 21.09 14.15 7.85
C THR A 5 21.01 13.94 6.34
N ILE A 6 19.89 14.32 5.70
CA ILE A 6 19.73 14.15 4.26
C ILE A 6 20.13 15.43 3.57
N ASP A 7 21.11 15.31 2.68
CA ASP A 7 21.53 16.40 1.80
C ASP A 7 20.46 16.61 0.70
N LYS A 8 19.52 17.50 1.00
CA LYS A 8 18.43 17.84 0.09
C LYS A 8 18.89 18.62 -1.14
N ASP A 9 20.10 19.15 -1.13
CA ASP A 9 20.66 19.92 -2.24
C ASP A 9 21.41 19.01 -3.24
N ASN A 10 21.55 17.71 -2.93
CA ASN A 10 22.19 16.76 -3.82
C ASN A 10 21.24 16.37 -4.98
N ILE A 11 21.56 16.82 -6.20
CA ILE A 11 20.74 16.62 -7.40
C ILE A 11 20.55 15.12 -7.71
N GLN A 12 21.60 14.31 -7.57
CA GLN A 12 21.51 12.86 -7.83
C GLN A 12 20.55 12.20 -6.84
N PHE A 13 20.59 12.61 -5.57
CA PHE A 13 19.68 12.13 -4.55
C PHE A 13 18.22 12.50 -4.88
N GLN A 14 17.96 13.75 -5.28
CA GLN A 14 16.62 14.21 -5.66
C GLN A 14 16.08 13.50 -6.90
N ASN A 15 16.92 13.34 -7.93
CA ASN A 15 16.56 12.61 -9.14
C ASN A 15 16.18 11.16 -8.84
N ALA A 16 16.99 10.47 -8.03
CA ALA A 16 16.71 9.10 -7.59
C ALA A 16 15.40 9.01 -6.81
N LEU A 17 15.17 9.93 -5.89
CA LEU A 17 13.95 9.99 -5.08
C LEU A 17 12.71 10.22 -5.94
N ASN A 18 12.77 11.16 -6.87
CA ASN A 18 11.68 11.45 -7.80
C ASN A 18 11.35 10.24 -8.68
N LEU A 19 12.36 9.55 -9.20
CA LEU A 19 12.17 8.32 -9.97
C LEU A 19 11.49 7.23 -9.13
N VAL A 20 11.88 7.06 -7.89
CA VAL A 20 11.27 6.05 -6.99
C VAL A 20 9.83 6.40 -6.64
N GLN A 21 9.56 7.65 -6.28
CA GLN A 21 8.24 8.06 -5.79
C GLN A 21 7.21 8.20 -6.91
N PHE A 22 7.62 8.78 -8.03
CA PHE A 22 6.69 9.21 -9.07
C PHE A 22 6.69 8.34 -10.33
N THR A 23 7.60 7.35 -10.44
CA THR A 23 7.69 6.51 -11.63
C THR A 23 7.46 5.03 -11.34
N SER A 24 7.27 4.23 -12.38
CA SER A 24 7.42 2.78 -12.40
C SER A 24 8.71 2.33 -13.11
N SER A 25 9.59 3.27 -13.48
CA SER A 25 10.84 2.98 -14.18
C SER A 25 11.82 2.27 -13.24
N SER A 26 12.50 1.26 -13.75
CA SER A 26 13.58 0.60 -13.01
C SER A 26 14.80 1.51 -12.89
N LEU A 27 15.40 1.53 -11.72
CA LEU A 27 16.53 2.38 -11.35
C LEU A 27 17.72 1.52 -10.93
N PHE A 28 18.90 1.83 -11.46
CA PHE A 28 20.16 1.40 -10.87
C PHE A 28 20.78 2.56 -10.10
N LEU A 29 20.93 2.38 -8.79
CA LEU A 29 21.55 3.33 -7.89
C LEU A 29 22.94 2.85 -7.51
N THR A 30 23.95 3.57 -7.95
CA THR A 30 25.35 3.26 -7.71
C THR A 30 26.10 4.41 -7.05
N GLY A 31 27.37 4.22 -6.83
CA GLY A 31 28.29 5.21 -6.26
C GLY A 31 29.37 4.55 -5.42
N LYS A 32 30.41 5.32 -5.18
CA LYS A 32 31.59 4.92 -4.41
C LYS A 32 31.22 4.45 -2.98
N ALA A 33 32.14 3.81 -2.30
CA ALA A 33 31.98 3.51 -0.88
C ALA A 33 31.76 4.84 -0.09
N GLY A 34 30.78 4.87 0.79
CA GLY A 34 30.52 6.05 1.62
C GLY A 34 29.69 7.18 0.99
N THR A 35 29.10 7.00 -0.20
CA THR A 35 28.26 8.02 -0.86
C THR A 35 26.80 8.04 -0.39
N GLY A 36 26.42 7.25 0.61
CA GLY A 36 25.09 7.33 1.23
C GLY A 36 24.00 6.44 0.60
N LYS A 37 24.35 5.45 -0.24
CA LYS A 37 23.38 4.50 -0.85
C LYS A 37 22.44 3.84 0.17
N SER A 38 22.97 3.27 1.24
CA SER A 38 22.17 2.62 2.29
C SER A 38 21.34 3.63 3.11
N THR A 39 21.77 4.88 3.20
CA THR A 39 21.00 5.97 3.81
C THR A 39 19.80 6.33 2.93
N PHE A 40 20.01 6.41 1.62
CA PHE A 40 18.93 6.60 0.63
C PHE A 40 17.91 5.48 0.71
N LEU A 41 18.35 4.22 0.74
CA LEU A 41 17.45 3.07 0.85
C LEU A 41 16.56 3.16 2.10
N ARG A 42 17.15 3.39 3.26
CA ARG A 42 16.39 3.55 4.52
C ARG A 42 15.38 4.69 4.44
N TYR A 43 15.77 5.80 3.80
CA TYR A 43 14.87 6.92 3.59
C TYR A 43 13.69 6.55 2.68
N VAL A 44 13.96 5.89 1.56
CA VAL A 44 12.92 5.41 0.63
C VAL A 44 11.95 4.46 1.34
N CYS A 45 12.46 3.44 2.05
CA CYS A 45 11.62 2.48 2.77
C CYS A 45 10.71 3.13 3.81
N LYS A 46 11.20 4.17 4.49
CA LYS A 46 10.42 4.91 5.51
C LYS A 46 9.34 5.80 4.91
N ASN A 47 9.58 6.36 3.70
CA ASN A 47 8.72 7.43 3.15
C ASN A 47 7.91 7.01 1.92
N THR A 48 8.15 5.84 1.34
CA THR A 48 7.38 5.38 0.19
C THR A 48 5.97 4.93 0.58
N LYS A 49 5.01 5.23 -0.30
CA LYS A 49 3.63 4.71 -0.20
C LYS A 49 3.44 3.41 -0.98
N LYS A 50 4.45 2.97 -1.73
CA LYS A 50 4.38 1.75 -2.52
C LYS A 50 4.54 0.53 -1.61
N LYS A 51 3.85 -0.55 -1.95
CA LYS A 51 4.05 -1.86 -1.34
C LYS A 51 5.40 -2.40 -1.79
N TYR A 52 6.37 -2.47 -0.89
CA TYR A 52 7.74 -2.80 -1.25
C TYR A 52 8.27 -4.03 -0.52
N VAL A 53 9.33 -4.61 -1.09
CA VAL A 53 10.19 -5.61 -0.44
C VAL A 53 11.65 -5.23 -0.65
N VAL A 54 12.50 -5.54 0.33
CA VAL A 54 13.95 -5.36 0.26
C VAL A 54 14.60 -6.73 0.21
N LEU A 55 15.45 -6.94 -0.78
CA LEU A 55 16.11 -8.21 -1.04
C LEU A 55 17.61 -8.01 -1.16
N ALA A 56 18.39 -9.05 -0.83
CA ALA A 56 19.84 -9.04 -1.02
C ALA A 56 20.35 -10.44 -1.43
N PRO A 57 21.55 -10.55 -2.03
CA PRO A 57 22.10 -11.82 -2.48
C PRO A 57 22.52 -12.76 -1.34
N THR A 58 22.94 -12.20 -0.20
CA THR A 58 23.44 -12.97 0.95
C THR A 58 22.61 -12.73 2.21
N GLY A 59 22.62 -13.70 3.15
CA GLY A 59 21.89 -13.56 4.41
C GLY A 59 22.35 -12.33 5.23
N ILE A 60 23.66 -12.10 5.29
CA ILE A 60 24.22 -10.94 6.02
C ILE A 60 23.77 -9.61 5.39
N ALA A 61 23.86 -9.52 4.06
CA ALA A 61 23.40 -8.32 3.35
C ALA A 61 21.89 -8.10 3.52
N ALA A 62 21.07 -9.17 3.50
CA ALA A 62 19.64 -9.10 3.74
C ALA A 62 19.31 -8.59 5.13
N ILE A 63 19.97 -9.09 6.16
CA ILE A 63 19.81 -8.63 7.55
C ILE A 63 20.20 -7.14 7.68
N ASN A 64 21.32 -6.73 7.08
CA ASN A 64 21.80 -5.34 7.12
C ASN A 64 20.85 -4.37 6.39
N ALA A 65 20.22 -4.85 5.30
CA ALA A 65 19.24 -4.09 4.54
C ALA A 65 17.84 -4.08 5.19
N GLY A 66 17.61 -4.90 6.21
CA GLY A 66 16.29 -5.07 6.84
C GLY A 66 15.33 -5.80 5.92
N GLY A 67 15.76 -6.90 5.29
CA GLY A 67 14.96 -7.62 4.32
C GLY A 67 15.25 -9.11 4.28
N SER A 68 14.97 -9.73 3.15
CA SER A 68 15.11 -11.17 2.90
C SER A 68 16.13 -11.46 1.78
N THR A 69 16.61 -12.69 1.70
CA THR A 69 17.46 -13.06 0.56
C THR A 69 16.64 -13.26 -0.70
N ILE A 70 17.23 -12.94 -1.87
CA ILE A 70 16.64 -13.19 -3.19
C ILE A 70 16.18 -14.64 -3.33
N HIS A 71 17.05 -15.58 -2.92
CA HIS A 71 16.78 -17.02 -2.99
C HIS A 71 15.60 -17.45 -2.12
N SER A 72 15.50 -16.90 -0.90
CA SER A 72 14.38 -17.18 -0.01
C SER A 72 13.06 -16.61 -0.55
N PHE A 73 13.07 -15.36 -0.97
CA PHE A 73 11.87 -14.67 -1.46
C PHE A 73 11.30 -15.32 -2.73
N PHE A 74 12.15 -15.58 -3.72
CA PHE A 74 11.73 -16.19 -4.97
C PHE A 74 11.82 -17.73 -4.96
N LYS A 75 12.22 -18.35 -3.84
CA LYS A 75 12.46 -19.80 -3.70
C LYS A 75 13.33 -20.35 -4.83
N LEU A 76 14.42 -19.64 -5.11
CA LEU A 76 15.34 -19.98 -6.19
C LEU A 76 16.19 -21.20 -5.82
N PRO A 77 16.38 -22.16 -6.73
CA PRO A 77 17.40 -23.18 -6.58
C PRO A 77 18.80 -22.57 -6.72
N PHE A 78 19.81 -23.28 -6.19
CA PHE A 78 21.20 -22.81 -6.18
C PHE A 78 21.99 -23.11 -7.45
N HIS A 79 21.37 -23.67 -8.49
CA HIS A 79 22.01 -23.93 -9.79
C HIS A 79 21.77 -22.77 -10.77
N PRO A 80 22.62 -22.61 -11.80
CA PRO A 80 22.43 -21.62 -12.84
C PRO A 80 21.10 -21.78 -13.58
N PHE A 81 20.51 -20.65 -13.95
CA PHE A 81 19.30 -20.62 -14.78
C PHE A 81 19.65 -20.38 -16.23
N VAL A 82 19.10 -21.22 -17.09
CA VAL A 82 19.23 -21.02 -18.53
C VAL A 82 17.88 -20.61 -19.13
N PRO A 83 17.87 -19.70 -20.11
CA PRO A 83 16.63 -19.16 -20.66
C PRO A 83 15.69 -20.19 -21.29
N ASP A 84 16.22 -21.27 -21.78
CA ASP A 84 15.52 -22.37 -22.47
C ASP A 84 15.23 -23.58 -21.56
N ASP A 85 15.42 -23.47 -20.25
CA ASP A 85 15.12 -24.54 -19.30
C ASP A 85 13.61 -24.87 -19.33
N PRO A 86 13.24 -26.08 -19.78
CA PRO A 86 11.85 -26.47 -19.96
C PRO A 86 11.06 -26.54 -18.65
N ARG A 87 11.74 -26.63 -17.49
CA ARG A 87 11.09 -26.62 -16.15
C ARG A 87 10.42 -25.30 -15.84
N PHE A 88 10.92 -24.20 -16.44
CA PHE A 88 10.46 -22.84 -16.17
C PHE A 88 9.73 -22.19 -17.34
N ILE A 89 9.31 -23.00 -18.34
CA ILE A 89 8.54 -22.51 -19.50
C ILE A 89 7.06 -22.80 -19.31
N GLY A 90 6.22 -21.75 -19.49
CA GLY A 90 4.75 -21.87 -19.44
C GLY A 90 4.22 -22.33 -18.08
N GLY A 91 3.26 -23.25 -18.09
CA GLY A 91 2.59 -23.77 -16.89
C GLY A 91 3.52 -24.58 -15.94
N ARG A 92 4.60 -25.16 -16.46
CA ARG A 92 5.54 -25.99 -15.69
C ARG A 92 6.24 -25.21 -14.57
N MET A 93 6.36 -23.90 -14.70
CA MET A 93 6.93 -23.05 -13.63
C MET A 93 6.16 -23.17 -12.31
N ARG A 94 4.84 -23.32 -12.35
CA ARG A 94 4.00 -23.51 -11.14
C ARG A 94 4.33 -24.82 -10.44
N ASP A 95 4.52 -25.88 -11.20
CA ASP A 95 4.82 -27.21 -10.67
C ASP A 95 6.24 -27.28 -10.08
N THR A 96 7.17 -26.51 -10.65
CA THR A 96 8.56 -26.43 -10.19
C THR A 96 8.71 -25.57 -8.94
N LEU A 97 8.17 -24.36 -8.91
CA LEU A 97 8.34 -23.41 -7.81
C LEU A 97 7.37 -23.66 -6.64
N LYS A 98 6.23 -24.31 -6.90
CA LYS A 98 5.23 -24.70 -5.88
C LYS A 98 4.85 -23.58 -4.90
N TYR A 99 4.64 -22.37 -5.42
CA TYR A 99 4.21 -21.24 -4.58
C TYR A 99 2.81 -21.50 -4.03
N ASN A 100 2.62 -21.22 -2.74
CA ASN A 100 1.30 -21.21 -2.13
C ASN A 100 0.50 -19.99 -2.58
N LYS A 101 -0.80 -19.98 -2.29
CA LYS A 101 -1.72 -18.89 -2.70
C LYS A 101 -1.30 -17.53 -2.14
N GLU A 102 -0.82 -17.50 -0.90
CA GLU A 102 -0.38 -16.28 -0.21
C GLU A 102 0.85 -15.69 -0.90
N HIS A 103 1.84 -16.51 -1.23
CA HIS A 103 3.05 -16.06 -1.92
C HIS A 103 2.74 -15.57 -3.34
N CYS A 104 1.87 -16.25 -4.08
CA CYS A 104 1.39 -15.76 -5.38
C CYS A 104 0.71 -14.39 -5.26
N LYS A 105 -0.06 -14.19 -4.20
CA LYS A 105 -0.73 -12.93 -3.93
C LYS A 105 0.28 -11.84 -3.56
N LEU A 106 1.27 -12.16 -2.72
CA LEU A 106 2.36 -11.25 -2.38
C LEU A 106 3.07 -10.74 -3.65
N ILE A 107 3.50 -11.66 -4.54
CA ILE A 107 4.15 -11.30 -5.80
C ILE A 107 3.24 -10.43 -6.67
N LYS A 108 1.92 -10.69 -6.67
CA LYS A 108 0.98 -9.88 -7.44
C LYS A 108 0.84 -8.46 -6.89
N GLU A 109 0.80 -8.31 -5.57
CA GLU A 109 0.50 -7.05 -4.89
C GLU A 109 1.73 -6.15 -4.68
N VAL A 110 2.95 -6.71 -4.64
CA VAL A 110 4.17 -5.90 -4.53
C VAL A 110 4.28 -4.94 -5.71
N GLU A 111 4.64 -3.68 -5.44
CA GLU A 111 4.77 -2.61 -6.44
C GLU A 111 6.23 -2.24 -6.68
N LEU A 112 7.06 -2.36 -5.64
CA LEU A 112 8.47 -1.98 -5.65
C LEU A 112 9.32 -3.09 -5.07
N ILE A 113 10.34 -3.52 -5.82
CA ILE A 113 11.32 -4.51 -5.38
C ILE A 113 12.69 -3.84 -5.36
N ILE A 114 13.31 -3.81 -4.20
CA ILE A 114 14.64 -3.26 -3.98
C ILE A 114 15.61 -4.42 -3.83
N ILE A 115 16.69 -4.42 -4.61
CA ILE A 115 17.77 -5.40 -4.51
C ILE A 115 19.04 -4.66 -4.14
N ASP A 116 19.49 -4.84 -2.89
CA ASP A 116 20.75 -4.29 -2.40
C ASP A 116 21.92 -5.23 -2.73
N GLU A 117 23.14 -4.71 -2.76
CA GLU A 117 24.38 -5.42 -3.15
C GLU A 117 24.26 -6.12 -4.51
N ILE A 118 23.68 -5.43 -5.50
CA ILE A 118 23.38 -5.97 -6.83
C ILE A 118 24.64 -6.43 -7.60
N SER A 119 25.83 -5.89 -7.28
CA SER A 119 27.10 -6.30 -7.88
C SER A 119 27.38 -7.81 -7.76
N MET A 120 26.86 -8.44 -6.70
CA MET A 120 27.01 -9.85 -6.42
C MET A 120 25.94 -10.73 -7.10
N VAL A 121 24.99 -10.16 -7.81
CA VAL A 121 23.86 -10.88 -8.42
C VAL A 121 24.16 -11.17 -9.89
N ARG A 122 24.00 -12.44 -10.28
CA ARG A 122 24.25 -12.89 -11.66
C ARG A 122 23.10 -12.48 -12.59
N ALA A 123 23.43 -12.31 -13.88
CA ALA A 123 22.49 -11.98 -14.94
C ALA A 123 21.33 -12.98 -15.08
N ASP A 124 21.62 -14.27 -14.95
CA ASP A 124 20.61 -15.34 -15.03
C ASP A 124 19.56 -15.24 -13.92
N ILE A 125 19.97 -14.82 -12.72
CA ILE A 125 19.05 -14.61 -11.59
C ILE A 125 18.09 -13.46 -11.91
N ILE A 126 18.56 -12.36 -12.51
CA ILE A 126 17.72 -11.22 -12.88
C ILE A 126 16.69 -11.62 -13.95
N ASP A 127 17.09 -12.35 -14.98
CA ASP A 127 16.17 -12.84 -16.01
C ASP A 127 15.15 -13.83 -15.43
N PHE A 128 15.57 -14.63 -14.44
CA PHE A 128 14.65 -15.53 -13.78
C PHE A 128 13.63 -14.80 -12.89
N ILE A 129 14.06 -13.75 -12.18
CA ILE A 129 13.18 -12.85 -11.44
C ILE A 129 12.16 -12.19 -12.40
N ASP A 130 12.62 -11.68 -13.54
CA ASP A 130 11.74 -11.13 -14.56
C ASP A 130 10.67 -12.14 -14.99
N ARG A 131 11.09 -13.36 -15.28
CA ARG A 131 10.19 -14.45 -15.69
C ARG A 131 9.14 -14.77 -14.62
N ILE A 132 9.57 -14.90 -13.35
CA ILE A 132 8.66 -15.13 -12.22
C ILE A 132 7.65 -13.98 -12.10
N LEU A 133 8.13 -12.75 -12.12
CA LEU A 133 7.29 -11.57 -11.96
C LEU A 133 6.27 -11.43 -13.09
N ARG A 134 6.67 -11.64 -14.35
CA ARG A 134 5.75 -11.65 -15.50
C ARG A 134 4.67 -12.73 -15.35
N HIS A 135 5.05 -13.92 -14.91
CA HIS A 135 4.10 -15.04 -14.79
C HIS A 135 3.09 -14.82 -13.67
N TYR A 136 3.56 -14.53 -12.46
CA TYR A 136 2.70 -14.47 -11.27
C TYR A 136 1.96 -13.13 -11.09
N SER A 137 2.44 -12.02 -11.67
CA SER A 137 1.67 -10.78 -11.72
C SER A 137 0.53 -10.79 -12.73
N GLY A 138 0.51 -11.78 -13.64
CA GLY A 138 -0.45 -11.83 -14.75
C GLY A 138 -0.17 -10.83 -15.88
N ASN A 139 0.99 -10.17 -15.85
CA ASN A 139 1.42 -9.21 -16.87
C ASN A 139 2.65 -9.73 -17.62
N THR A 140 2.43 -10.65 -18.54
CA THR A 140 3.50 -11.34 -19.27
C THR A 140 4.21 -10.47 -20.31
N ARG A 141 3.63 -9.34 -20.70
CA ARG A 141 4.16 -8.47 -21.76
C ARG A 141 5.11 -7.38 -21.26
N THR A 142 5.00 -7.03 -19.98
CA THR A 142 5.79 -5.94 -19.41
C THR A 142 6.94 -6.51 -18.60
N PRO A 143 8.17 -6.06 -18.80
CA PRO A 143 9.32 -6.45 -17.99
C PRO A 143 9.04 -6.35 -16.50
N PHE A 144 9.55 -7.33 -15.74
CA PHE A 144 9.29 -7.50 -14.30
C PHE A 144 7.80 -7.53 -13.92
N GLY A 145 6.93 -7.92 -14.87
CA GLY A 145 5.48 -7.90 -14.64
C GLY A 145 4.90 -6.52 -14.40
N GLY A 146 5.63 -5.45 -14.76
CA GLY A 146 5.27 -4.06 -14.51
C GLY A 146 5.62 -3.55 -13.10
N LYS A 147 6.37 -4.31 -12.31
CA LYS A 147 6.89 -3.88 -11.02
C LYS A 147 8.07 -2.91 -11.21
N GLN A 148 8.22 -1.95 -10.30
CA GLN A 148 9.42 -1.12 -10.27
C GLN A 148 10.56 -1.88 -9.59
N MET A 149 11.73 -1.91 -10.22
CA MET A 149 12.94 -2.50 -9.67
C MET A 149 13.92 -1.39 -9.29
N ILE A 150 14.48 -1.46 -8.09
CA ILE A 150 15.62 -0.64 -7.69
C ILE A 150 16.78 -1.57 -7.42
N PHE A 151 17.81 -1.46 -8.22
CA PHE A 151 19.07 -2.18 -8.08
C PHE A 151 20.07 -1.25 -7.40
N VAL A 152 20.61 -1.64 -6.25
CA VAL A 152 21.54 -0.83 -5.48
C VAL A 152 22.85 -1.55 -5.29
N GLY A 153 23.95 -0.87 -5.54
CA GLY A 153 25.29 -1.43 -5.38
C GLY A 153 26.34 -0.68 -6.18
N ASP A 154 27.59 -1.13 -6.06
CA ASP A 154 28.70 -0.58 -6.82
C ASP A 154 29.29 -1.68 -7.68
N VAL A 155 29.11 -1.60 -9.01
CA VAL A 155 29.57 -2.61 -9.97
C VAL A 155 31.10 -2.74 -10.03
N PHE A 156 31.82 -1.75 -9.53
CA PHE A 156 33.27 -1.78 -9.41
C PHE A 156 33.77 -2.53 -8.15
N GLN A 157 32.85 -2.92 -7.26
CA GLN A 157 33.14 -3.80 -6.13
C GLN A 157 33.21 -5.25 -6.59
N LEU A 158 33.00 -6.19 -5.67
CA LEU A 158 33.14 -7.61 -5.98
C LEU A 158 32.14 -8.08 -7.03
N GLU A 159 32.63 -8.85 -7.98
CA GLU A 159 31.83 -9.50 -9.01
C GLU A 159 31.01 -10.68 -8.47
N PRO A 160 29.97 -11.12 -9.20
CA PRO A 160 29.24 -12.32 -8.84
C PRO A 160 30.15 -13.55 -8.81
N VAL A 161 30.02 -14.35 -7.76
CA VAL A 161 30.77 -15.62 -7.67
C VAL A 161 30.19 -16.63 -8.65
N VAL A 162 31.00 -17.08 -9.59
CA VAL A 162 30.66 -18.08 -10.61
C VAL A 162 31.74 -19.16 -10.65
N THR A 163 31.36 -20.40 -10.45
CA THR A 163 32.29 -21.54 -10.59
C THR A 163 32.67 -21.73 -12.05
N ARG A 164 33.74 -22.46 -12.30
CA ARG A 164 34.21 -22.74 -13.68
C ARG A 164 33.12 -23.39 -14.53
N ASP A 165 32.43 -24.39 -13.99
CA ASP A 165 31.38 -25.11 -14.69
C ASP A 165 30.15 -24.24 -14.97
N GLU A 166 29.77 -23.41 -13.98
CA GLU A 166 28.69 -22.45 -14.18
C GLU A 166 29.03 -21.42 -15.26
N LYS A 167 30.27 -20.94 -15.31
CA LYS A 167 30.74 -19.99 -16.31
C LYS A 167 30.64 -20.55 -17.72
N GLU A 168 30.98 -21.82 -17.92
CA GLU A 168 30.84 -22.48 -19.22
C GLU A 168 29.38 -22.57 -19.69
N ILE A 169 28.45 -22.77 -18.76
CA ILE A 169 27.01 -22.79 -19.06
C ILE A 169 26.50 -21.39 -19.37
N LEU A 170 26.81 -20.42 -18.50
CA LEU A 170 26.26 -19.07 -18.58
C LEU A 170 26.78 -18.27 -19.79
N ASN A 171 28.05 -18.49 -20.19
CA ASN A 171 28.66 -17.84 -21.37
C ASN A 171 27.96 -18.16 -22.69
N ARG A 172 27.13 -19.23 -22.74
CA ARG A 172 26.28 -19.52 -23.92
C ARG A 172 25.11 -18.57 -24.08
N PHE A 173 24.72 -17.91 -23.01
CA PHE A 173 23.49 -17.13 -22.94
C PHE A 173 23.72 -15.66 -22.59
N TYR A 174 24.80 -15.35 -21.85
CA TYR A 174 25.11 -14.03 -21.31
C TYR A 174 26.53 -13.63 -21.69
N GLU A 175 26.72 -12.39 -22.04
CA GLU A 175 28.03 -11.82 -22.39
C GLU A 175 28.96 -11.79 -21.16
N THR A 176 28.39 -11.45 -20.01
CA THR A 176 29.07 -11.42 -18.72
C THR A 176 28.17 -11.95 -17.61
N PRO A 177 28.72 -12.35 -16.45
CA PRO A 177 27.91 -12.77 -15.32
C PRO A 177 27.21 -11.60 -14.59
N TYR A 178 27.59 -10.36 -14.87
CA TYR A 178 27.02 -9.19 -14.16
C TYR A 178 25.55 -9.02 -14.46
N PHE A 179 24.82 -8.51 -13.46
CA PHE A 179 23.36 -8.32 -13.53
C PHE A 179 22.90 -7.54 -14.77
N PHE A 180 23.67 -6.53 -15.19
CA PHE A 180 23.33 -5.68 -16.34
C PHE A 180 23.43 -6.40 -17.70
N SER A 181 24.04 -7.59 -17.76
CA SER A 181 24.01 -8.46 -18.94
C SER A 181 22.72 -9.29 -19.06
N ALA A 182 21.79 -9.17 -18.13
CA ALA A 182 20.50 -9.84 -18.21
C ALA A 182 19.71 -9.36 -19.45
N ARG A 183 19.05 -10.32 -20.11
CA ARG A 183 18.33 -10.09 -21.38
C ARG A 183 17.17 -9.09 -21.22
N VAL A 184 16.54 -9.04 -20.04
CA VAL A 184 15.44 -8.11 -19.75
C VAL A 184 15.86 -6.65 -19.97
N PHE A 185 17.12 -6.29 -19.78
CA PHE A 185 17.61 -4.93 -20.00
C PHE A 185 17.67 -4.53 -21.48
N ARG A 186 17.51 -5.46 -22.43
CA ARG A 186 17.28 -5.14 -23.85
C ARG A 186 15.87 -4.61 -24.13
N GLU A 187 14.92 -4.91 -23.24
CA GLU A 187 13.53 -4.48 -23.36
C GLU A 187 13.21 -3.20 -22.60
N ILE A 188 14.06 -2.81 -21.63
CA ILE A 188 13.88 -1.62 -20.81
C ILE A 188 15.09 -0.71 -20.83
N GLN A 189 14.88 0.58 -20.69
CA GLN A 189 15.94 1.53 -20.37
C GLN A 189 16.14 1.55 -18.85
N LEU A 190 17.27 1.03 -18.39
CA LEU A 190 17.67 1.13 -16.99
C LEU A 190 18.26 2.52 -16.74
N VAL A 191 17.55 3.34 -15.96
CA VAL A 191 18.09 4.64 -15.52
C VAL A 191 19.14 4.40 -14.48
N SER A 192 20.37 4.89 -14.68
CA SER A 192 21.49 4.68 -13.76
C SER A 192 21.90 6.00 -13.14
N ILE A 193 21.81 6.11 -11.82
CA ILE A 193 22.23 7.28 -11.05
C ILE A 193 23.39 6.90 -10.15
N GLU A 194 24.49 7.60 -10.31
CA GLU A 194 25.66 7.48 -9.47
C GLU A 194 25.71 8.61 -8.43
N PHE A 195 25.77 8.27 -7.14
CA PHE A 195 26.03 9.21 -6.09
C PHE A 195 27.53 9.50 -6.03
N GLU A 196 27.91 10.75 -6.33
CA GLU A 196 29.30 11.19 -6.44
C GLU A 196 29.84 11.71 -5.11
N LYS A 197 29.00 12.36 -4.29
CA LYS A 197 29.43 12.97 -3.03
C LYS A 197 29.75 11.92 -1.98
N VAL A 198 30.99 11.90 -1.53
CA VAL A 198 31.49 11.00 -0.49
C VAL A 198 31.31 11.62 0.89
N TYR A 199 30.77 10.89 1.84
CA TYR A 199 30.52 11.34 3.22
C TYR A 199 31.34 10.58 4.27
N ARG A 200 32.07 9.54 3.86
CA ARG A 200 32.79 8.63 4.77
C ARG A 200 34.24 8.98 4.95
N GLN A 201 34.94 9.29 3.86
CA GLN A 201 36.35 9.62 3.84
C GLN A 201 36.54 11.14 3.92
N ASN A 202 37.53 11.59 4.72
CA ASN A 202 37.83 12.99 4.89
C ASN A 202 39.13 13.41 4.18
N ASP A 203 39.89 12.44 3.64
CA ASP A 203 41.13 12.65 2.93
C ASP A 203 40.90 12.67 1.42
N ASN A 204 40.96 13.84 0.81
CA ASN A 204 40.73 14.04 -0.60
C ASN A 204 41.79 13.35 -1.50
N VAL A 205 43.03 13.21 -1.02
CA VAL A 205 44.08 12.52 -1.79
C VAL A 205 43.77 11.04 -1.85
N PHE A 206 43.42 10.45 -0.73
CA PHE A 206 43.06 9.04 -0.68
C PHE A 206 41.76 8.74 -1.45
N VAL A 207 40.77 9.65 -1.41
CA VAL A 207 39.55 9.51 -2.22
C VAL A 207 39.88 9.46 -3.72
N ASN A 208 40.81 10.31 -4.20
CA ASN A 208 41.25 10.30 -5.60
C ASN A 208 41.99 9.01 -5.96
N VAL A 209 42.89 8.54 -5.12
CA VAL A 209 43.57 7.25 -5.31
C VAL A 209 42.56 6.12 -5.42
N LEU A 210 41.60 6.06 -4.49
CA LEU A 210 40.53 5.04 -4.54
C LEU A 210 39.71 5.13 -5.82
N ASP A 211 39.52 6.32 -6.38
CA ASP A 211 38.78 6.51 -7.61
C ASP A 211 39.54 5.97 -8.84
N HIS A 212 40.86 6.24 -8.89
CA HIS A 212 41.72 5.71 -9.94
C HIS A 212 41.82 4.17 -9.87
N ILE A 213 41.90 3.61 -8.64
CA ILE A 213 41.88 2.15 -8.43
C ILE A 213 40.53 1.56 -8.87
N ARG A 214 39.41 2.21 -8.48
CA ARG A 214 38.06 1.79 -8.82
C ARG A 214 37.83 1.73 -10.34
N THR A 215 38.31 2.74 -11.05
CA THR A 215 38.11 2.86 -12.51
C THR A 215 39.22 2.20 -13.34
N ASN A 216 40.17 1.50 -12.69
CA ASN A 216 41.33 0.88 -13.33
C ASN A 216 42.21 1.88 -14.11
N THR A 217 42.40 3.06 -13.54
CA THR A 217 43.23 4.13 -14.11
C THR A 217 44.32 4.60 -13.12
N PRO A 218 44.99 3.67 -12.37
CA PRO A 218 45.99 4.08 -11.38
C PRO A 218 47.18 4.71 -12.07
N THR A 219 47.64 5.84 -11.53
CA THR A 219 48.89 6.46 -11.93
C THR A 219 50.06 5.85 -11.15
N ASP A 220 51.29 6.06 -11.64
CA ASP A 220 52.47 5.59 -10.94
C ASP A 220 52.61 6.29 -9.59
N THR A 221 52.18 7.55 -9.48
CA THR A 221 52.12 8.29 -8.22
C THR A 221 51.12 7.70 -7.23
N ASP A 222 49.98 7.21 -7.69
CA ASP A 222 49.00 6.53 -6.81
C ASP A 222 49.60 5.25 -6.21
N LEU A 223 50.29 4.47 -7.05
CA LEU A 223 50.92 3.20 -6.59
C LEU A 223 52.08 3.48 -5.66
N GLN A 224 52.92 4.47 -5.96
CA GLN A 224 54.00 4.88 -5.07
C GLN A 224 53.43 5.32 -3.70
N LEU A 225 52.39 6.12 -3.68
CA LEU A 225 51.73 6.57 -2.46
C LEU A 225 51.14 5.40 -1.66
N LEU A 226 50.43 4.45 -2.33
CA LEU A 226 49.94 3.26 -1.64
C LEU A 226 51.06 2.38 -1.10
N ASN A 227 52.16 2.22 -1.83
CA ASN A 227 53.28 1.36 -1.44
C ASN A 227 54.10 1.94 -0.28
N THR A 228 53.97 3.24 0.06
CA THR A 228 54.50 3.77 1.33
C THR A 228 53.87 3.09 2.55
N CYS A 229 52.64 2.54 2.40
CA CYS A 229 51.95 1.80 3.46
C CYS A 229 52.55 0.42 3.75
N VAL A 230 53.48 -0.09 2.91
CA VAL A 230 54.19 -1.35 3.18
C VAL A 230 55.19 -1.24 4.32
N GLU A 231 55.80 -0.06 4.49
CA GLU A 231 56.75 0.26 5.55
C GLU A 231 56.11 0.59 6.90
N GLN A 232 54.78 0.75 6.92
CA GLN A 232 54.05 1.06 8.14
C GLN A 232 53.95 -0.19 9.03
N GLU A 233 54.57 -0.21 10.18
CA GLU A 233 54.39 -1.24 11.20
C GLU A 233 53.20 -0.87 12.11
N MET A 234 52.27 -1.78 12.28
CA MET A 234 51.19 -1.68 13.26
C MET A 234 51.53 -2.57 14.46
N ASP A 235 51.67 -1.98 15.65
CA ASP A 235 51.93 -2.75 16.87
C ASP A 235 50.57 -3.33 17.38
N SER A 236 50.42 -4.65 17.26
CA SER A 236 49.27 -5.41 17.72
C SER A 236 49.05 -5.35 19.25
N ASN A 237 50.06 -4.95 20.02
CA ASN A 237 49.92 -4.82 21.48
C ASN A 237 49.34 -3.46 21.89
N GLU A 238 49.61 -2.42 21.13
CA GLU A 238 49.15 -1.06 21.44
C GLU A 238 47.89 -0.68 20.66
N GLU A 239 47.73 -1.22 19.45
CA GLU A 239 46.67 -0.80 18.51
C GLU A 239 45.78 -1.97 18.04
N MET A 240 44.47 -1.71 18.00
CA MET A 240 43.53 -2.70 17.40
C MET A 240 43.41 -2.45 15.91
N TYR A 241 43.71 -3.45 15.12
CA TYR A 241 43.50 -3.44 13.68
C TYR A 241 43.01 -4.81 13.15
N VAL A 242 42.41 -4.83 11.95
CA VAL A 242 41.93 -6.05 11.32
C VAL A 242 42.76 -6.35 10.07
N THR A 243 43.19 -7.60 9.91
CA THR A 243 43.81 -8.06 8.67
C THR A 243 42.72 -8.45 7.66
N LEU A 244 42.71 -7.81 6.49
CA LEU A 244 41.86 -8.15 5.36
C LEU A 244 42.62 -9.10 4.43
N ALA A 245 42.18 -10.35 4.33
CA ALA A 245 42.83 -11.32 3.47
C ALA A 245 41.93 -11.80 2.32
N THR A 246 42.54 -12.23 1.22
CA THR A 246 41.83 -12.71 0.04
C THR A 246 41.21 -14.09 0.26
N ARG A 247 41.78 -14.93 1.10
CA ARG A 247 41.40 -16.34 1.32
C ARG A 247 40.87 -16.59 2.73
N ARG A 248 39.93 -17.54 2.81
CA ARG A 248 39.34 -17.94 4.08
C ARG A 248 40.31 -18.74 4.97
N ASP A 249 41.10 -19.64 4.38
CA ASP A 249 42.09 -20.41 5.10
C ASP A 249 43.14 -19.56 5.81
N THR A 250 43.59 -18.48 5.17
CA THR A 250 44.47 -17.46 5.78
C THR A 250 43.82 -16.81 6.98
N VAL A 251 42.57 -16.39 6.85
CA VAL A 251 41.81 -15.77 7.93
C VAL A 251 41.63 -16.71 9.12
N ASP A 252 41.23 -17.95 8.85
CA ASP A 252 40.99 -18.95 9.89
C ASP A 252 42.29 -19.28 10.62
N ALA A 253 43.44 -19.36 9.91
CA ALA A 253 44.75 -19.58 10.49
C ALA A 253 45.18 -18.42 11.41
N ILE A 254 45.04 -17.16 10.96
CA ILE A 254 45.38 -15.98 11.75
C ILE A 254 44.52 -15.91 13.02
N ASN A 255 43.20 -16.04 12.92
CA ASN A 255 42.32 -15.99 14.06
C ASN A 255 42.57 -17.12 15.06
N LYS A 256 42.78 -18.35 14.59
CA LYS A 256 43.09 -19.50 15.44
C LYS A 256 44.42 -19.34 16.17
N LYS A 257 45.47 -18.87 15.46
CA LYS A 257 46.76 -18.62 16.06
C LYS A 257 46.69 -17.59 17.17
N ASN A 258 46.12 -16.42 16.86
CA ASN A 258 46.02 -15.33 17.85
C ASN A 258 45.16 -15.71 19.05
N LEU A 259 44.09 -16.48 18.86
CA LEU A 259 43.28 -16.97 19.98
C LEU A 259 44.08 -17.99 20.84
N ALA A 260 44.89 -18.85 20.21
CA ALA A 260 45.72 -19.82 20.92
C ALA A 260 46.81 -19.12 21.75
N ASP A 261 47.41 -18.03 21.23
CA ASP A 261 48.49 -17.30 21.85
C ASP A 261 48.05 -16.51 23.11
N ILE A 262 46.77 -16.45 23.43
CA ILE A 262 46.24 -15.85 24.64
C ILE A 262 46.21 -16.90 25.76
N ASP A 263 46.84 -16.58 26.92
CA ASP A 263 46.98 -17.48 28.05
C ASP A 263 45.69 -17.76 28.85
N SER A 264 44.60 -17.02 28.60
CA SER A 264 43.32 -17.19 29.33
C SER A 264 42.56 -18.44 28.88
N GLU A 265 41.77 -19.02 29.79
CA GLU A 265 40.92 -20.18 29.51
C GLU A 265 39.84 -19.83 28.45
N PRO A 266 39.57 -20.74 27.49
CA PRO A 266 38.54 -20.53 26.50
C PRO A 266 37.14 -20.70 27.08
N ILE A 267 36.23 -19.81 26.74
CA ILE A 267 34.78 -19.87 27.06
C ILE A 267 34.03 -20.14 25.77
N ILE A 268 33.26 -21.21 25.76
CA ILE A 268 32.38 -21.55 24.63
C ILE A 268 30.96 -21.08 24.92
N ILE A 269 30.48 -20.16 24.09
CA ILE A 269 29.13 -19.59 24.23
C ILE A 269 28.27 -20.08 23.08
N LYS A 270 27.17 -20.77 23.42
CA LYS A 270 26.20 -21.26 22.44
C LYS A 270 25.11 -20.23 22.18
N GLY A 271 24.82 -20.02 20.89
CA GLY A 271 23.67 -19.26 20.47
C GLY A 271 22.40 -20.12 20.45
N GLU A 272 21.27 -19.46 20.44
CA GLU A 272 19.95 -20.08 20.46
C GLU A 272 19.22 -19.76 19.15
N ILE A 273 18.58 -20.76 18.57
CA ILE A 273 17.70 -20.59 17.41
C ILE A 273 16.31 -21.02 17.85
N ASP A 274 15.37 -20.08 17.73
CA ASP A 274 13.94 -20.31 17.92
C ASP A 274 13.25 -20.19 16.55
N GLY A 275 12.48 -21.22 16.18
CA GLY A 275 11.87 -21.29 14.85
C GLY A 275 12.83 -21.63 13.70
N GLU A 276 12.56 -21.11 12.51
CA GLU A 276 13.33 -21.40 11.29
C GLU A 276 14.42 -20.34 11.06
N PHE A 277 15.70 -20.71 11.22
CA PHE A 277 16.81 -19.83 10.87
C PHE A 277 17.90 -20.64 10.13
N PRO A 278 18.22 -20.32 8.84
CA PRO A 278 19.21 -21.05 8.06
C PRO A 278 20.62 -20.91 8.63
N LEU A 279 21.33 -22.01 8.88
CA LEU A 279 22.68 -21.99 9.46
C LEU A 279 23.72 -21.24 8.62
N ASN A 280 23.58 -21.25 7.31
CA ASN A 280 24.46 -20.50 6.39
C ASN A 280 24.20 -18.98 6.39
N SER A 281 23.11 -18.53 7.00
CA SER A 281 22.73 -17.11 7.11
C SER A 281 23.03 -16.52 8.49
N LEU A 282 23.64 -17.27 9.40
CA LEU A 282 23.97 -16.80 10.74
C LEU A 282 24.93 -15.60 10.69
N PRO A 283 24.57 -14.48 11.33
CA PRO A 283 25.42 -13.27 11.36
C PRO A 283 26.73 -13.49 12.15
N THR A 284 26.70 -14.40 13.11
CA THR A 284 27.88 -14.87 13.86
C THR A 284 27.81 -16.38 14.05
N SER A 285 28.84 -16.98 14.62
CA SER A 285 28.89 -18.43 14.84
C SER A 285 27.86 -18.88 15.87
N LEU A 286 27.26 -20.06 15.65
CA LEU A 286 26.36 -20.67 16.62
C LEU A 286 27.09 -20.97 17.93
N GLU A 287 28.32 -21.41 17.85
CA GLU A 287 29.25 -21.59 18.97
C GLU A 287 30.39 -20.58 18.83
N LEU A 288 30.54 -19.70 19.81
CA LEU A 288 31.60 -18.71 19.93
C LEU A 288 32.62 -19.23 20.93
N GLU A 289 33.82 -19.51 20.49
CA GLU A 289 34.97 -19.78 21.35
C GLU A 289 35.72 -18.47 21.55
N LEU A 290 35.75 -17.98 22.78
CA LEU A 290 36.25 -16.66 23.15
C LEU A 290 37.20 -16.78 24.35
N LYS A 291 38.13 -15.82 24.46
CA LYS A 291 39.01 -15.67 25.62
C LYS A 291 39.03 -14.22 26.06
N THR A 292 39.29 -13.97 27.33
CA THR A 292 39.60 -12.62 27.80
C THR A 292 40.86 -12.12 27.08
N GLY A 293 40.84 -10.91 26.54
CA GLY A 293 41.90 -10.37 25.68
C GLY A 293 41.66 -10.61 24.17
N ALA A 294 40.68 -11.43 23.77
CA ALA A 294 40.40 -11.69 22.36
C ALA A 294 39.88 -10.45 21.64
N GLN A 295 40.42 -10.22 20.43
CA GLN A 295 39.95 -9.16 19.56
C GLN A 295 38.70 -9.59 18.81
N ILE A 296 37.69 -8.76 18.85
CA ILE A 296 36.38 -8.98 18.21
C ILE A 296 35.97 -7.82 17.33
N ILE A 297 35.01 -8.09 16.47
CA ILE A 297 34.26 -7.09 15.73
C ILE A 297 32.78 -7.23 16.02
N PHE A 298 32.11 -6.09 16.22
CA PHE A 298 30.67 -6.07 16.32
C PHE A 298 30.00 -6.29 14.96
N VAL A 299 29.02 -7.19 14.91
CA VAL A 299 28.31 -7.55 13.68
C VAL A 299 26.88 -7.00 13.62
N LYS A 300 26.54 -6.12 14.56
CA LYS A 300 25.23 -5.43 14.61
C LYS A 300 25.39 -4.06 15.26
N ASN A 301 24.63 -3.07 14.77
CA ASN A 301 24.55 -1.77 15.40
C ASN A 301 23.86 -1.87 16.76
N ASP A 302 24.37 -1.19 17.75
CA ASP A 302 23.72 -1.04 19.03
C ASP A 302 22.50 -0.12 18.96
N GLN A 303 21.46 -0.41 19.73
CA GLN A 303 20.24 0.40 19.77
C GLN A 303 20.47 1.77 20.38
N GLU A 304 21.32 1.85 21.39
CA GLU A 304 21.72 3.09 22.08
C GLU A 304 22.87 3.83 21.38
N LYS A 305 23.32 3.31 20.21
CA LYS A 305 24.42 3.88 19.41
C LYS A 305 25.77 3.88 20.12
N ARG A 306 26.01 3.00 21.06
CA ARG A 306 27.30 2.81 21.75
C ARG A 306 28.39 2.33 20.79
N TRP A 307 28.03 1.44 19.86
CA TRP A 307 28.87 0.97 18.75
C TRP A 307 28.06 0.77 17.47
N VAL A 308 28.77 0.61 16.37
CA VAL A 308 28.19 0.29 15.04
C VAL A 308 28.74 -1.03 14.51
N ASN A 309 28.08 -1.61 13.54
CA ASN A 309 28.58 -2.77 12.83
C ASN A 309 29.96 -2.44 12.21
N GLY A 310 30.96 -3.26 12.52
CA GLY A 310 32.35 -3.04 12.11
C GLY A 310 33.22 -2.38 13.19
N THR A 311 32.68 -1.91 14.31
CA THR A 311 33.48 -1.46 15.44
C THR A 311 34.30 -2.61 16.00
N ILE A 312 35.60 -2.39 16.21
CA ILE A 312 36.53 -3.36 16.80
C ILE A 312 36.58 -3.16 18.31
N GLY A 313 36.78 -4.25 19.03
CA GLY A 313 36.98 -4.21 20.47
C GLY A 313 37.79 -5.39 20.96
N ARG A 314 38.23 -5.33 22.22
CA ARG A 314 38.91 -6.41 22.91
C ARG A 314 38.10 -6.81 24.15
N ILE A 315 37.91 -8.09 24.33
CA ILE A 315 37.19 -8.63 25.49
C ILE A 315 37.98 -8.38 26.74
N SER A 316 37.44 -7.59 27.67
CA SER A 316 38.00 -7.34 28.98
C SER A 316 37.60 -8.33 30.04
N GLY A 317 36.42 -8.97 29.87
CA GLY A 317 35.93 -9.96 30.79
C GLY A 317 34.59 -10.54 30.42
N PHE A 318 34.13 -11.49 31.23
CA PHE A 318 32.83 -12.15 31.09
C PHE A 318 32.08 -12.01 32.42
N ASP A 319 30.78 -11.81 32.33
CA ASP A 319 29.89 -11.86 33.49
C ASP A 319 29.80 -13.26 34.07
N ALA A 320 29.77 -13.39 35.38
CA ALA A 320 29.71 -14.69 36.09
C ALA A 320 28.41 -15.48 35.74
N GLU A 321 27.32 -14.81 35.42
CA GLU A 321 26.07 -15.42 35.02
C GLU A 321 25.94 -15.64 33.49
N GLY A 322 26.95 -15.22 32.70
CA GLY A 322 26.97 -15.34 31.24
C GLY A 322 26.00 -14.41 30.52
N LYS A 323 25.51 -13.37 31.16
CA LYS A 323 24.58 -12.39 30.60
C LYS A 323 25.28 -11.35 29.75
N PHE A 324 26.49 -10.94 30.17
CA PHE A 324 27.25 -9.88 29.52
C PHE A 324 28.64 -10.34 29.13
N ILE A 325 29.15 -9.76 28.03
CA ILE A 325 30.56 -9.75 27.70
C ILE A 325 31.03 -8.29 27.80
N TYR A 326 32.10 -8.04 28.59
CA TYR A 326 32.68 -6.71 28.69
C TYR A 326 33.67 -6.55 27.54
N VAL A 327 33.54 -5.45 26.78
CA VAL A 327 34.35 -5.17 25.59
C VAL A 327 34.86 -3.73 25.67
N VAL A 328 36.17 -3.55 25.57
CA VAL A 328 36.81 -2.25 25.40
C VAL A 328 37.00 -2.00 23.89
N THR A 329 36.49 -0.88 23.41
CA THR A 329 36.59 -0.47 22.00
C THR A 329 37.87 0.36 21.74
N GLU A 330 38.17 0.62 20.46
CA GLU A 330 39.38 1.39 20.06
C GLU A 330 39.50 2.77 20.72
N ASP A 331 38.37 3.40 21.06
CA ASP A 331 38.33 4.69 21.76
C ASP A 331 38.48 4.59 23.30
N GLY A 332 38.82 3.39 23.78
CA GLY A 332 39.07 3.13 25.22
C GLY A 332 37.82 3.03 26.08
N LYS A 333 36.64 3.02 25.49
CA LYS A 333 35.39 2.87 26.22
C LYS A 333 35.06 1.39 26.43
N GLU A 334 34.66 1.08 27.65
CA GLU A 334 34.18 -0.25 28.00
C GLU A 334 32.65 -0.31 27.92
N PHE A 335 32.15 -1.37 27.33
CA PHE A 335 30.72 -1.64 27.19
C PHE A 335 30.36 -3.06 27.66
N ASP A 336 29.22 -3.15 28.30
CA ASP A 336 28.51 -4.37 28.60
C ASP A 336 27.69 -4.79 27.36
N VAL A 337 28.09 -5.88 26.76
CA VAL A 337 27.48 -6.39 25.52
C VAL A 337 26.51 -7.49 25.88
N GLU A 338 25.25 -7.32 25.50
CA GLU A 338 24.19 -8.34 25.65
C GLU A 338 24.03 -9.16 24.38
N ARG A 339 23.31 -10.28 24.51
CA ARG A 339 22.90 -11.07 23.36
C ARG A 339 21.96 -10.26 22.49
N ALA A 340 22.19 -10.27 21.20
CA ALA A 340 21.32 -9.66 20.21
C ALA A 340 20.44 -10.69 19.51
N LYS A 341 19.27 -10.26 19.07
CA LYS A 341 18.35 -11.08 18.31
C LYS A 341 18.39 -10.67 16.84
N TRP A 342 18.40 -11.66 15.95
CA TRP A 342 18.25 -11.49 14.51
C TRP A 342 17.02 -12.26 14.06
N ALA A 343 16.07 -11.58 13.45
CA ALA A 343 14.89 -12.21 12.89
C ALA A 343 15.16 -12.71 11.47
N ASN A 344 14.74 -13.93 11.19
CA ASN A 344 14.56 -14.41 9.83
C ASN A 344 13.13 -14.08 9.43
N VAL A 345 12.97 -13.13 8.52
CA VAL A 345 11.66 -12.63 8.14
C VAL A 345 11.24 -13.12 6.75
N ARG A 346 9.95 -13.34 6.62
CA ARG A 346 9.27 -13.59 5.35
C ARG A 346 8.27 -12.48 5.10
N TYR A 347 8.15 -12.04 3.85
CA TYR A 347 7.10 -11.10 3.47
C TYR A 347 5.78 -11.83 3.24
N THR A 348 4.70 -11.29 3.80
CA THR A 348 3.33 -11.75 3.60
C THR A 348 2.44 -10.59 3.17
N TYR A 349 1.32 -10.90 2.50
CA TYR A 349 0.35 -9.86 2.13
C TYR A 349 -0.89 -9.94 3.02
N ASN A 350 -1.09 -8.92 3.85
CA ASN A 350 -2.28 -8.79 4.68
C ASN A 350 -3.47 -8.30 3.84
N GLU A 351 -4.46 -9.18 3.66
CA GLU A 351 -5.64 -8.90 2.86
C GLU A 351 -6.55 -7.81 3.43
N LYS A 352 -6.65 -7.74 4.75
CA LYS A 352 -7.53 -6.80 5.44
C LYS A 352 -7.00 -5.38 5.35
N GLU A 353 -5.71 -5.22 5.59
CA GLU A 353 -5.05 -3.92 5.59
C GLU A 353 -4.47 -3.54 4.22
N LYS A 354 -4.50 -4.48 3.25
CA LYS A 354 -3.96 -4.31 1.88
C LYS A 354 -2.50 -3.84 1.85
N LYS A 355 -1.70 -4.31 2.83
CA LYS A 355 -0.27 -3.99 2.94
C LYS A 355 0.60 -5.25 2.96
N ILE A 356 1.89 -5.09 2.62
CA ILE A 356 2.90 -6.13 2.82
C ILE A 356 3.42 -6.00 4.25
N GLU A 357 3.45 -7.11 4.96
CA GLU A 357 3.94 -7.23 6.34
C GLU A 357 5.10 -8.21 6.40
N GLU A 358 5.96 -8.02 7.39
CA GLU A 358 7.04 -8.94 7.71
C GLU A 358 6.52 -9.95 8.74
N GLU A 359 6.66 -11.23 8.42
CA GLU A 359 6.36 -12.34 9.33
C GLU A 359 7.68 -12.96 9.79
N GLU A 360 7.89 -13.00 11.09
CA GLU A 360 9.05 -13.62 11.70
C GLU A 360 8.92 -15.15 11.63
N LEU A 361 9.86 -15.81 10.93
CA LEU A 361 9.92 -17.27 10.82
C LEU A 361 10.72 -17.90 11.96
N GLY A 362 11.69 -17.17 12.46
CA GLY A 362 12.55 -17.60 13.54
C GLY A 362 13.53 -16.53 13.95
N VAL A 363 14.10 -16.70 15.11
CA VAL A 363 15.03 -15.76 15.74
C VAL A 363 16.32 -16.49 16.08
N PHE A 364 17.44 -15.90 15.70
CA PHE A 364 18.75 -16.28 16.20
C PHE A 364 19.18 -15.30 17.30
N THR A 365 19.53 -15.86 18.46
CA THR A 365 19.97 -15.07 19.63
C THR A 365 21.41 -15.45 19.96
N GLN A 366 22.33 -14.49 19.90
CA GLN A 366 23.75 -14.66 20.21
C GLN A 366 24.38 -13.30 20.53
N PHE A 367 25.56 -13.29 21.12
CA PHE A 367 26.34 -12.06 21.24
C PHE A 367 26.69 -11.50 19.85
N PRO A 368 26.53 -10.18 19.62
CA PRO A 368 26.72 -9.58 18.29
C PRO A 368 28.19 -9.35 17.94
N ILE A 369 29.03 -10.36 18.14
CA ILE A 369 30.48 -10.28 17.97
C ILE A 369 31.03 -11.48 17.17
N ARG A 370 32.21 -11.28 16.59
CA ARG A 370 33.06 -12.31 15.98
C ARG A 370 34.52 -12.05 16.31
N LEU A 371 35.33 -13.11 16.33
CA LEU A 371 36.79 -12.94 16.33
C LEU A 371 37.22 -12.17 15.08
N ALA A 372 38.11 -11.22 15.23
CA ALA A 372 38.46 -10.29 14.17
C ALA A 372 39.91 -9.80 14.19
N TRP A 373 40.88 -10.65 14.41
CA TRP A 373 42.26 -10.37 14.00
C TRP A 373 42.40 -10.39 12.48
N ALA A 374 41.60 -11.25 11.82
CA ALA A 374 41.48 -11.27 10.37
C ALA A 374 40.05 -11.54 9.93
N ILE A 375 39.66 -10.97 8.78
CA ILE A 375 38.43 -11.26 8.06
C ILE A 375 38.71 -11.30 6.56
N THR A 376 37.86 -11.99 5.78
CA THR A 376 38.02 -11.95 4.32
C THR A 376 37.57 -10.62 3.75
N ILE A 377 38.19 -10.16 2.65
CA ILE A 377 37.81 -8.96 1.91
C ILE A 377 36.30 -9.00 1.56
N HIS A 378 35.74 -10.15 1.18
CA HIS A 378 34.32 -10.32 0.92
C HIS A 378 33.44 -10.01 2.14
N LYS A 379 33.84 -10.49 3.33
CA LYS A 379 33.08 -10.24 4.56
C LYS A 379 33.27 -8.82 5.12
N SER A 380 34.31 -8.09 4.67
CA SER A 380 34.52 -6.69 5.03
C SER A 380 33.61 -5.73 4.23
N GLN A 381 32.91 -6.23 3.22
CA GLN A 381 32.02 -5.40 2.40
C GLN A 381 30.94 -4.74 3.27
N GLY A 382 30.73 -3.45 3.08
CA GLY A 382 29.85 -2.65 3.93
C GLY A 382 30.45 -2.14 5.24
N LEU A 383 31.54 -2.73 5.73
CA LEU A 383 32.23 -2.32 6.96
C LEU A 383 33.18 -1.13 6.72
N THR A 384 33.62 -0.48 7.81
CA THR A 384 34.59 0.62 7.78
C THR A 384 35.45 0.54 9.01
N PHE A 385 36.75 0.68 8.83
CA PHE A 385 37.76 0.59 9.88
C PHE A 385 38.58 1.86 9.96
N ASN A 386 39.15 2.13 11.13
CA ASN A 386 40.14 3.19 11.31
C ASN A 386 41.53 2.70 10.87
N LYS A 387 41.86 1.43 11.20
CA LYS A 387 43.13 0.80 10.86
C LYS A 387 42.91 -0.60 10.28
N VAL A 388 43.60 -0.92 9.18
CA VAL A 388 43.56 -2.23 8.53
C VAL A 388 44.94 -2.66 8.03
N ALA A 389 45.27 -3.92 8.21
CA ALA A 389 46.32 -4.56 7.47
C ALA A 389 45.73 -5.30 6.27
N ILE A 390 46.30 -5.14 5.08
CA ILE A 390 45.80 -5.78 3.87
C ILE A 390 46.80 -6.82 3.39
N ASP A 391 46.34 -8.05 3.29
CA ASP A 391 47.14 -9.20 2.87
C ASP A 391 46.64 -9.74 1.53
N PHE A 392 47.38 -9.44 0.48
CA PHE A 392 47.16 -9.96 -0.86
C PHE A 392 48.03 -11.17 -1.22
N SER A 393 48.78 -11.76 -0.25
CA SER A 393 49.68 -12.90 -0.49
C SER A 393 48.98 -14.10 -1.10
N GLY A 394 47.70 -14.28 -0.86
CA GLY A 394 46.85 -15.27 -1.50
C GLY A 394 46.53 -15.03 -2.97
N GLY A 395 47.03 -13.94 -3.56
CA GLY A 395 46.71 -13.45 -4.90
C GLY A 395 45.35 -12.72 -4.97
N ILE A 396 45.26 -11.75 -5.87
CA ILE A 396 43.97 -11.06 -6.20
C ILE A 396 43.37 -11.84 -7.38
N PHE A 397 42.21 -12.44 -7.20
CA PHE A 397 41.58 -13.33 -8.16
C PHE A 397 40.24 -12.84 -8.68
N ALA A 398 39.69 -11.75 -8.12
CA ALA A 398 38.43 -11.17 -8.52
C ALA A 398 38.55 -9.67 -8.82
N GLY A 399 37.89 -9.21 -9.87
CA GLY A 399 37.81 -7.78 -10.20
C GLY A 399 37.25 -6.98 -9.02
N GLY A 400 37.81 -5.78 -8.79
CA GLY A 400 37.41 -4.89 -7.70
C GLY A 400 37.88 -5.30 -6.30
N GLN A 401 38.58 -6.41 -6.12
CA GLN A 401 38.97 -6.91 -4.80
C GLN A 401 39.98 -5.96 -4.10
N ALA A 402 40.94 -5.39 -4.83
CA ALA A 402 41.85 -4.36 -4.33
C ALA A 402 41.09 -3.09 -3.90
N TYR A 403 40.18 -2.60 -4.74
CA TYR A 403 39.34 -1.46 -4.41
C TYR A 403 38.51 -1.68 -3.15
N VAL A 404 37.87 -2.85 -3.02
CA VAL A 404 37.07 -3.19 -1.84
C VAL A 404 37.93 -3.15 -0.58
N ALA A 405 39.11 -3.78 -0.60
CA ALA A 405 40.00 -3.83 0.56
C ALA A 405 40.45 -2.44 0.98
N LEU A 406 41.01 -1.64 0.05
CA LEU A 406 41.49 -0.28 0.32
C LEU A 406 40.37 0.65 0.79
N SER A 407 39.18 0.55 0.18
CA SER A 407 38.03 1.38 0.54
C SER A 407 37.41 1.06 1.92
N ARG A 408 37.91 0.06 2.63
CA ARG A 408 37.49 -0.25 4.00
C ARG A 408 38.05 0.73 5.02
N CYS A 409 39.19 1.37 4.72
CA CYS A 409 39.79 2.36 5.60
C CYS A 409 39.26 3.78 5.35
N ARG A 410 39.30 4.64 6.39
CA ARG A 410 38.87 6.02 6.29
C ARG A 410 39.93 6.95 5.72
N SER A 411 41.21 6.64 5.92
CA SER A 411 42.37 7.41 5.50
C SER A 411 43.52 6.52 5.10
N LEU A 412 44.45 7.04 4.36
CA LEU A 412 45.65 6.32 3.94
C LEU A 412 46.53 5.91 5.13
N ASP A 413 46.65 6.77 6.12
CA ASP A 413 47.47 6.53 7.34
C ASP A 413 47.00 5.35 8.17
N GLY A 414 45.76 4.90 7.95
CA GLY A 414 45.22 3.73 8.63
C GLY A 414 45.47 2.42 7.89
N ILE A 415 46.21 2.41 6.78
CA ILE A 415 46.45 1.22 5.96
C ILE A 415 47.90 0.72 6.19
N GLN A 416 48.02 -0.57 6.46
CA GLN A 416 49.27 -1.32 6.32
C GLN A 416 49.09 -2.29 5.15
N LEU A 417 50.00 -2.31 4.20
CA LEU A 417 50.11 -3.33 3.19
C LEU A 417 51.14 -4.39 3.59
N LYS A 418 50.76 -5.68 3.48
CA LYS A 418 51.70 -6.76 3.73
C LYS A 418 52.69 -7.01 2.58
N GLN A 419 52.35 -6.45 1.40
CA GLN A 419 53.16 -6.50 0.18
C GLN A 419 52.80 -5.32 -0.73
N GLU A 420 53.73 -4.96 -1.62
CA GLU A 420 53.52 -3.94 -2.62
C GLU A 420 52.34 -4.30 -3.58
N ILE A 421 51.60 -3.25 -3.96
CA ILE A 421 50.54 -3.35 -4.97
C ILE A 421 51.12 -2.89 -6.32
N THR A 422 50.91 -3.70 -7.35
CA THR A 422 51.30 -3.40 -8.73
C THR A 422 50.11 -3.12 -9.61
N LYS A 423 50.32 -2.58 -10.81
CA LYS A 423 49.24 -2.40 -11.80
C LYS A 423 48.51 -3.69 -12.15
N SER A 424 49.19 -4.83 -12.11
CA SER A 424 48.56 -6.13 -12.40
C SER A 424 47.60 -6.61 -11.31
N ASP A 425 47.70 -6.07 -10.11
CA ASP A 425 46.84 -6.40 -8.98
C ASP A 425 45.50 -5.57 -9.03
N ILE A 426 45.46 -4.56 -9.90
CA ILE A 426 44.32 -3.70 -10.08
C ILE A 426 43.73 -4.00 -11.46
N PHE A 427 42.59 -4.67 -11.47
CA PHE A 427 41.88 -4.92 -12.70
C PHE A 427 40.37 -4.80 -12.53
N VAL A 428 39.73 -4.29 -13.58
CA VAL A 428 38.29 -4.14 -13.70
C VAL A 428 37.88 -4.68 -15.06
N ASN A 429 36.79 -5.41 -15.11
CA ASN A 429 36.27 -5.91 -16.38
C ASN A 429 35.89 -4.74 -17.30
N PRO A 430 36.39 -4.65 -18.56
CA PRO A 430 36.07 -3.55 -19.47
C PRO A 430 34.58 -3.31 -19.66
N THR A 431 33.76 -4.32 -19.62
CA THR A 431 32.30 -4.20 -19.74
C THR A 431 31.67 -3.40 -18.62
N ILE A 432 32.28 -3.37 -17.40
CA ILE A 432 31.84 -2.51 -16.31
C ILE A 432 32.10 -1.05 -16.66
N VAL A 433 33.28 -0.75 -17.19
CA VAL A 433 33.66 0.62 -17.59
C VAL A 433 32.73 1.13 -18.69
N ASP A 434 32.41 0.29 -19.68
CA ASP A 434 31.48 0.64 -20.74
C ASP A 434 30.05 0.89 -20.20
N PHE A 435 29.60 0.05 -19.28
CA PHE A 435 28.31 0.22 -18.61
C PHE A 435 28.25 1.53 -17.80
N ALA A 436 29.36 1.87 -17.12
CA ALA A 436 29.45 3.07 -16.28
C ALA A 436 29.41 4.38 -17.08
N ARG A 437 29.76 4.38 -18.38
CA ARG A 437 29.60 5.57 -19.25
C ARG A 437 28.16 6.06 -19.36
N GLY A 438 27.19 5.19 -19.05
CA GLY A 438 25.76 5.52 -19.01
C GLY A 438 25.27 6.14 -17.70
N PHE A 439 26.11 6.30 -16.70
CA PHE A 439 25.69 6.85 -15.41
C PHE A 439 25.40 8.35 -15.49
N ASN A 440 24.46 8.81 -14.66
CA ASN A 440 24.03 10.21 -14.58
C ASN A 440 23.63 10.82 -15.93
N ASN A 441 23.13 10.01 -16.87
CA ASN A 441 22.62 10.54 -18.13
C ASN A 441 21.33 11.33 -17.89
N GLN A 442 21.47 12.67 -17.85
CA GLN A 442 20.37 13.59 -17.53
C GLN A 442 19.21 13.47 -18.54
N GLN A 443 19.49 13.22 -19.80
CA GLN A 443 18.42 13.02 -20.79
C GLN A 443 17.56 11.81 -20.49
N MET A 444 18.17 10.69 -20.04
CA MET A 444 17.43 9.50 -19.63
C MET A 444 16.60 9.74 -18.37
N VAL A 445 17.15 10.47 -17.40
CA VAL A 445 16.43 10.88 -16.19
C VAL A 445 15.22 11.73 -16.54
N ASP A 446 15.40 12.76 -17.39
CA ASP A 446 14.32 13.65 -17.80
C ASP A 446 13.22 12.92 -18.58
N ILE A 447 13.59 12.01 -19.48
CA ILE A 447 12.63 11.17 -20.20
C ILE A 447 11.84 10.29 -19.24
N ALA A 448 12.50 9.68 -18.26
CA ALA A 448 11.86 8.83 -17.27
C ALA A 448 10.89 9.64 -16.37
N LEU A 449 11.29 10.82 -15.93
CA LEU A 449 10.44 11.73 -15.15
C LEU A 449 9.24 12.26 -15.97
N LYS A 450 9.45 12.63 -17.23
CA LYS A 450 8.34 13.03 -18.12
C LYS A 450 7.35 11.88 -18.35
N ARG A 451 7.85 10.66 -18.56
CA ARG A 451 6.98 9.47 -18.68
C ARG A 451 6.18 9.25 -17.41
N ALA A 452 6.80 9.45 -16.27
CA ALA A 452 6.16 9.29 -14.96
C ALA A 452 5.07 10.33 -14.72
N SER A 453 5.34 11.58 -15.02
CA SER A 453 4.33 12.64 -14.95
C SER A 453 3.09 12.26 -15.76
N ALA A 454 3.29 11.75 -16.98
CA ALA A 454 2.19 11.26 -17.81
C ALA A 454 1.43 10.09 -17.15
N ASP A 455 2.14 9.15 -16.53
CA ASP A 455 1.50 7.97 -15.88
C ASP A 455 0.69 8.37 -14.64
N ILE A 456 1.15 9.37 -13.88
CA ILE A 456 0.40 9.95 -12.76
C ILE A 456 -0.88 10.61 -13.29
N GLU A 457 -0.74 11.48 -14.29
CA GLU A 457 -1.88 12.18 -14.88
C GLU A 457 -2.91 11.19 -15.48
N TYR A 458 -2.47 10.11 -16.12
CA TYR A 458 -3.39 9.05 -16.58
C TYR A 458 -4.10 8.35 -15.44
N ARG A 459 -3.43 8.09 -14.32
CA ARG A 459 -4.03 7.47 -13.14
C ARG A 459 -5.09 8.38 -12.53
N ASP A 460 -4.75 9.67 -12.37
CA ASP A 460 -5.66 10.66 -11.81
C ASP A 460 -6.86 10.91 -12.74
N ALA A 461 -6.63 10.90 -14.07
CA ALA A 461 -7.71 10.87 -15.05
C ALA A 461 -8.64 9.65 -14.89
N VAL A 462 -8.08 8.44 -14.67
CA VAL A 462 -8.91 7.25 -14.44
C VAL A 462 -9.76 7.42 -13.19
N LYS A 463 -9.17 7.93 -12.10
CA LYS A 463 -9.87 8.16 -10.84
C LYS A 463 -11.00 9.16 -11.01
N ALA A 464 -10.72 10.33 -11.59
CA ALA A 464 -11.72 11.35 -11.85
C ALA A 464 -12.87 10.82 -12.74
N PHE A 465 -12.54 10.01 -13.76
CA PHE A 465 -13.56 9.36 -14.59
C PHE A 465 -14.46 8.40 -13.80
N ASP A 466 -13.87 7.58 -12.93
CA ASP A 466 -14.62 6.61 -12.13
C ASP A 466 -15.48 7.28 -11.05
N GLU A 467 -15.09 8.49 -10.61
CA GLU A 467 -15.85 9.38 -9.73
C GLU A 467 -16.87 10.26 -10.48
N CYS A 468 -16.98 10.10 -11.82
CA CYS A 468 -17.86 10.90 -12.70
C CYS A 468 -17.50 12.40 -12.74
N ASN A 469 -16.31 12.80 -12.34
CA ASN A 469 -15.79 14.15 -12.47
C ASN A 469 -15.11 14.31 -13.85
N PHE A 470 -15.91 14.59 -14.87
CA PHE A 470 -15.44 14.62 -16.25
C PHE A 470 -14.57 15.84 -16.58
N GLU A 471 -14.69 16.92 -15.86
CA GLU A 471 -13.84 18.11 -16.02
C GLU A 471 -12.40 17.81 -15.58
N GLU A 472 -12.20 17.26 -14.40
CA GLU A 472 -10.89 16.81 -13.92
C GLU A 472 -10.34 15.68 -14.79
N PHE A 473 -11.18 14.73 -15.23
CA PHE A 473 -10.76 13.70 -16.17
C PHE A 473 -10.13 14.28 -17.43
N ILE A 474 -10.77 15.25 -18.07
CA ILE A 474 -10.27 15.90 -19.29
C ILE A 474 -8.96 16.64 -18.99
N ASN A 475 -8.89 17.39 -17.90
CA ASN A 475 -7.70 18.16 -17.52
C ASN A 475 -6.48 17.24 -17.32
N HIS A 476 -6.63 16.17 -16.53
CA HIS A 476 -5.57 15.20 -16.31
C HIS A 476 -5.22 14.42 -17.57
N PHE A 477 -6.21 14.05 -18.37
CA PHE A 477 -5.99 13.33 -19.62
C PHE A 477 -5.19 14.15 -20.64
N PHE A 478 -5.49 15.44 -20.79
CA PHE A 478 -4.74 16.33 -21.67
C PHE A 478 -3.32 16.57 -21.16
N LYS A 479 -3.11 16.76 -19.86
CA LYS A 479 -1.77 16.88 -19.28
C LYS A 479 -0.93 15.62 -19.56
N ALA A 480 -1.52 14.43 -19.39
CA ALA A 480 -0.86 13.16 -19.68
C ALA A 480 -0.44 13.05 -21.15
N ILE A 481 -1.33 13.39 -22.07
CA ILE A 481 -1.07 13.36 -23.52
C ILE A 481 0.03 14.35 -23.90
N HIS A 482 0.01 15.58 -23.38
CA HIS A 482 1.02 16.58 -23.67
C HIS A 482 2.39 16.19 -23.12
N ALA A 483 2.45 15.61 -21.93
CA ALA A 483 3.71 15.18 -21.33
C ALA A 483 4.43 14.07 -22.13
N ARG A 484 3.69 13.23 -22.86
CA ARG A 484 4.23 12.06 -23.57
C ARG A 484 3.94 12.01 -25.07
N TYR A 485 3.11 12.90 -25.58
CA TYR A 485 2.63 12.91 -26.97
C TYR A 485 2.03 11.57 -27.42
N ASP A 486 1.21 10.96 -26.57
CA ASP A 486 0.70 9.59 -26.75
C ASP A 486 -0.57 9.48 -27.58
N ILE A 487 -1.15 10.60 -28.04
CA ILE A 487 -2.52 10.62 -28.62
C ILE A 487 -2.67 9.67 -29.82
N GLU A 488 -1.63 9.50 -30.61
CA GLU A 488 -1.64 8.61 -31.77
C GLU A 488 -1.27 7.16 -31.43
N LYS A 489 -0.74 6.91 -30.27
CA LYS A 489 -0.30 5.57 -29.89
C LYS A 489 -1.50 4.61 -29.69
N PRO A 490 -1.34 3.33 -30.06
CA PRO A 490 -2.41 2.33 -29.88
C PRO A 490 -2.91 2.22 -28.43
N PHE A 491 -2.06 2.55 -27.47
CA PHE A 491 -2.42 2.56 -26.05
C PHE A 491 -3.46 3.64 -25.73
N ALA A 492 -3.23 4.90 -26.14
CA ALA A 492 -4.16 6.00 -25.91
C ALA A 492 -5.49 5.75 -26.61
N LYS A 493 -5.46 5.27 -27.86
CA LYS A 493 -6.68 4.90 -28.63
C LYS A 493 -7.47 3.77 -27.92
N ARG A 494 -6.79 2.76 -27.36
CA ARG A 494 -7.44 1.69 -26.59
C ARG A 494 -8.02 2.18 -25.27
N PHE A 495 -7.32 3.08 -24.58
CA PHE A 495 -7.80 3.71 -23.36
C PHE A 495 -9.12 4.45 -23.60
N ILE A 496 -9.14 5.37 -24.61
CA ILE A 496 -10.34 6.12 -24.99
C ILE A 496 -11.50 5.18 -25.37
N ARG A 497 -11.24 4.20 -26.26
CA ARG A 497 -12.29 3.24 -26.66
C ARG A 497 -12.90 2.48 -25.46
N ARG A 498 -12.06 2.07 -24.50
CA ARG A 498 -12.53 1.36 -23.30
C ARG A 498 -13.42 2.25 -22.43
N LYS A 499 -13.04 3.53 -22.26
CA LYS A 499 -13.81 4.49 -21.46
C LYS A 499 -15.13 4.85 -22.16
N LEU A 500 -15.12 5.11 -23.48
CA LEU A 500 -16.33 5.32 -24.26
C LEU A 500 -17.26 4.08 -24.25
N GLY A 501 -16.69 2.89 -24.37
CA GLY A 501 -17.48 1.66 -24.27
C GLY A 501 -18.19 1.52 -22.91
N ARG A 502 -17.54 1.95 -21.80
CA ARG A 502 -18.17 1.96 -20.46
C ARG A 502 -19.30 2.99 -20.37
N ILE A 503 -19.11 4.19 -20.93
CA ILE A 503 -20.17 5.22 -21.00
C ILE A 503 -21.38 4.67 -21.76
N ASN A 504 -21.17 4.12 -22.97
CA ASN A 504 -22.25 3.57 -23.77
C ASN A 504 -23.00 2.44 -23.05
N ALA A 505 -22.27 1.53 -22.38
CA ALA A 505 -22.89 0.46 -21.61
C ALA A 505 -23.75 1.00 -20.44
N LEU A 506 -23.28 2.04 -19.74
CA LEU A 506 -24.04 2.68 -18.68
C LEU A 506 -25.27 3.42 -19.21
N THR A 507 -25.13 4.13 -20.34
CA THR A 507 -26.25 4.83 -21.00
C THR A 507 -27.35 3.83 -21.42
N ASN A 508 -26.97 2.73 -22.06
CA ASN A 508 -27.91 1.68 -22.44
C ASN A 508 -28.63 1.09 -21.21
N LYS A 509 -27.88 0.88 -20.11
CA LYS A 509 -28.48 0.37 -18.87
C LYS A 509 -29.46 1.35 -18.23
N ILE A 510 -29.17 2.66 -18.29
CA ILE A 510 -30.08 3.72 -17.82
C ILE A 510 -31.36 3.72 -18.66
N GLU A 511 -31.26 3.59 -19.97
CA GLU A 511 -32.45 3.52 -20.84
C GLU A 511 -33.30 2.27 -20.57
N GLU A 512 -32.70 1.11 -20.40
CA GLU A 512 -33.33 -0.11 -20.00
C GLU A 512 -34.08 0.04 -18.65
N LEU A 513 -33.42 0.62 -17.66
CA LEU A 513 -34.05 0.85 -16.35
C LEU A 513 -35.20 1.84 -16.43
N LYS A 514 -35.08 2.89 -17.26
CA LYS A 514 -36.17 3.87 -17.47
C LYS A 514 -37.38 3.22 -18.15
N SER A 515 -37.16 2.33 -19.14
CA SER A 515 -38.26 1.60 -19.78
C SER A 515 -38.99 0.68 -18.80
N THR A 516 -38.23 -0.08 -18.03
CA THR A 516 -38.75 -0.97 -16.98
C THR A 516 -39.53 -0.22 -15.91
N LEU A 517 -39.03 0.96 -15.52
CA LEU A 517 -39.70 1.84 -14.54
C LEU A 517 -41.06 2.29 -15.07
N ARG A 518 -41.11 2.77 -16.33
CA ARG A 518 -42.37 3.20 -16.97
C ARG A 518 -43.38 2.07 -17.10
N GLU A 519 -42.94 0.87 -17.43
CA GLU A 519 -43.82 -0.32 -17.48
C GLU A 519 -44.42 -0.62 -16.11
N LYS A 520 -43.60 -0.60 -15.05
CA LYS A 520 -44.07 -0.84 -13.69
C LYS A 520 -44.97 0.27 -13.16
N GLU A 521 -44.72 1.52 -13.52
CA GLU A 521 -45.59 2.64 -13.19
C GLU A 521 -46.95 2.45 -13.84
N LYS A 522 -46.99 2.08 -15.12
CA LYS A 522 -48.24 1.82 -15.85
C LYS A 522 -49.03 0.62 -15.26
N GLU A 523 -48.34 -0.47 -14.94
CA GLU A 523 -48.95 -1.62 -14.26
C GLU A 523 -49.55 -1.23 -12.88
N ALA A 524 -48.86 -0.36 -12.14
CA ALA A 524 -49.33 0.13 -10.86
C ALA A 524 -50.54 1.05 -10.98
N GLU A 525 -50.58 1.91 -12.01
CA GLU A 525 -51.75 2.76 -12.33
C GLU A 525 -52.98 1.93 -12.73
N GLU A 526 -52.80 0.94 -13.64
CA GLU A 526 -53.87 0.04 -14.06
C GLU A 526 -54.44 -0.74 -12.86
N LYS A 527 -53.56 -1.27 -12.01
CA LYS A 527 -53.96 -1.97 -10.78
C LYS A 527 -54.73 -1.05 -9.82
N GLN A 528 -54.30 0.19 -9.66
CA GLN A 528 -54.96 1.14 -8.79
C GLN A 528 -56.33 1.54 -9.36
N GLU A 529 -56.49 1.67 -10.67
CA GLU A 529 -57.74 1.93 -11.31
C GLU A 529 -58.79 0.81 -11.07
N ILE A 530 -58.35 -0.44 -11.16
CA ILE A 530 -59.17 -1.62 -10.85
C ILE A 530 -59.60 -1.59 -9.38
N LEU A 531 -58.65 -1.31 -8.46
CA LEU A 531 -58.97 -1.20 -7.04
C LEU A 531 -59.96 -0.08 -6.73
N ASN A 532 -59.85 1.05 -7.43
CA ASN A 532 -60.80 2.16 -7.28
C ASN A 532 -62.24 1.74 -7.71
N LYS A 533 -62.37 0.99 -8.81
CA LYS A 533 -63.68 0.48 -9.24
C LYS A 533 -64.28 -0.43 -8.19
N TYR A 534 -63.51 -1.37 -7.64
CA TYR A 534 -64.01 -2.21 -6.54
C TYR A 534 -64.33 -1.43 -5.28
N ALA A 535 -63.57 -0.40 -4.97
CA ALA A 535 -63.88 0.49 -3.84
C ALA A 535 -65.25 1.19 -4.00
N ASP A 536 -65.52 1.70 -5.21
CA ASP A 536 -66.82 2.31 -5.53
C ASP A 536 -67.99 1.29 -5.43
N GLU A 537 -67.78 0.06 -5.91
CA GLU A 537 -68.81 -1.01 -5.80
C GLU A 537 -69.11 -1.34 -4.32
N TYR A 538 -68.07 -1.53 -3.50
CA TYR A 538 -68.26 -1.79 -2.07
C TYR A 538 -68.86 -0.58 -1.35
N TYR A 539 -68.56 0.62 -1.76
CA TYR A 539 -69.23 1.83 -1.23
C TYR A 539 -70.73 1.84 -1.56
N VAL A 540 -71.11 1.49 -2.79
CA VAL A 540 -72.50 1.37 -3.21
C VAL A 540 -73.25 0.30 -2.43
N LEU A 541 -72.64 -0.89 -2.27
CA LEU A 541 -73.17 -1.99 -1.46
C LEU A 541 -73.38 -1.58 -0.01
N GLY A 542 -72.42 -0.81 0.56
CA GLY A 542 -72.56 -0.23 1.91
C GLY A 542 -73.79 0.68 2.03
N ASN A 543 -74.01 1.53 1.01
CA ASN A 543 -75.20 2.40 0.97
C ASN A 543 -76.52 1.63 0.84
N GLU A 544 -76.51 0.50 0.09
CA GLU A 544 -77.68 -0.39 -0.03
C GLU A 544 -77.97 -1.06 1.32
N CYS A 545 -76.97 -1.59 1.98
CA CYS A 545 -77.09 -2.16 3.34
C CYS A 545 -77.75 -1.14 4.31
N MET A 546 -77.36 0.12 4.18
CA MET A 546 -77.95 1.20 5.00
C MET A 546 -79.42 1.45 4.68
N LYS A 547 -79.87 1.34 3.44
CA LYS A 547 -81.28 1.44 3.06
C LYS A 547 -82.14 0.36 3.69
N HIS A 548 -81.56 -0.83 3.88
CA HIS A 548 -82.18 -2.00 4.52
C HIS A 548 -81.97 -2.10 6.04
N GLY A 549 -81.33 -1.08 6.67
CA GLY A 549 -81.13 -1.02 8.11
C GLY A 549 -80.01 -1.90 8.64
N ALA A 550 -79.20 -2.49 7.75
CA ALA A 550 -78.13 -3.41 8.14
C ALA A 550 -76.81 -2.63 8.41
N SER A 551 -76.70 -1.97 9.57
CA SER A 551 -75.58 -1.09 9.90
C SER A 551 -74.21 -1.79 9.93
N ASP A 552 -74.10 -2.98 10.55
CA ASP A 552 -72.83 -3.69 10.63
C ASP A 552 -72.34 -4.13 9.24
N ALA A 553 -73.24 -4.60 8.40
CA ALA A 553 -72.93 -4.96 7.01
C ALA A 553 -72.51 -3.71 6.18
N ALA A 554 -73.12 -2.57 6.42
CA ALA A 554 -72.69 -1.32 5.79
C ALA A 554 -71.33 -0.87 6.20
N ILE A 555 -71.00 -0.93 7.50
CA ILE A 555 -69.63 -0.60 8.00
C ILE A 555 -68.62 -1.54 7.38
N ALA A 556 -68.88 -2.82 7.34
CA ALA A 556 -67.96 -3.82 6.75
C ALA A 556 -67.71 -3.54 5.24
N ASN A 557 -68.73 -3.13 4.48
CA ASN A 557 -68.56 -2.77 3.08
C ASN A 557 -67.78 -1.47 2.90
N TYR A 558 -68.03 -0.45 3.75
CA TYR A 558 -67.20 0.76 3.74
C TYR A 558 -65.74 0.49 4.10
N ASP A 559 -65.47 -0.43 5.05
CA ASP A 559 -64.13 -0.84 5.39
C ASP A 559 -63.40 -1.52 4.20
N LYS A 560 -64.14 -2.35 3.44
CA LYS A 560 -63.60 -2.94 2.22
C LYS A 560 -63.32 -1.89 1.15
N ALA A 561 -64.20 -0.93 0.96
CA ALA A 561 -63.99 0.20 0.05
C ALA A 561 -62.74 0.98 0.42
N ILE A 562 -62.54 1.28 1.71
CA ILE A 562 -61.38 1.97 2.24
C ILE A 562 -60.08 1.13 2.07
N ALA A 563 -60.17 -0.18 2.27
CA ALA A 563 -59.03 -1.08 2.07
C ALA A 563 -58.60 -1.10 0.59
N MET A 564 -59.53 -1.07 -0.37
CA MET A 564 -59.23 -1.02 -1.80
C MET A 564 -58.72 0.36 -2.24
N ASN A 565 -59.31 1.40 -1.73
CA ASN A 565 -58.90 2.77 -1.99
C ASN A 565 -58.83 3.58 -0.68
N PRO A 566 -57.65 3.69 -0.05
CA PRO A 566 -57.46 4.46 1.18
C PRO A 566 -57.77 5.96 1.04
N ARG A 567 -57.98 6.44 -0.17
CA ARG A 567 -58.39 7.85 -0.45
C ARG A 567 -59.86 8.00 -0.73
N HIS A 568 -60.68 6.96 -0.53
CA HIS A 568 -62.12 7.01 -0.79
C HIS A 568 -62.88 7.77 0.30
N ILE A 569 -62.95 9.11 0.19
CA ILE A 569 -63.50 10.04 1.18
C ILE A 569 -64.96 9.71 1.55
N GLU A 570 -65.81 9.44 0.55
CA GLU A 570 -67.20 9.17 0.77
C GLU A 570 -67.44 7.93 1.64
N ALA A 571 -66.61 6.88 1.49
CA ALA A 571 -66.68 5.68 2.34
C ALA A 571 -66.36 6.00 3.81
N TYR A 572 -65.34 6.81 4.08
CA TYR A 572 -65.01 7.26 5.43
C TYR A 572 -66.17 8.08 6.05
N VAL A 573 -66.72 9.03 5.29
CA VAL A 573 -67.81 9.87 5.75
C VAL A 573 -69.07 9.06 6.03
N SER A 574 -69.44 8.18 5.12
CA SER A 574 -70.61 7.30 5.28
C SER A 574 -70.49 6.37 6.45
N LYS A 575 -69.29 5.74 6.62
CA LYS A 575 -68.97 4.95 7.79
C LYS A 575 -69.09 5.75 9.09
N ALA A 576 -68.60 6.97 9.11
CA ALA A 576 -68.70 7.86 10.27
C ALA A 576 -70.15 8.20 10.61
N GLN A 577 -70.99 8.42 9.58
CA GLN A 577 -72.41 8.67 9.79
C GLN A 577 -73.18 7.50 10.37
N VAL A 578 -72.86 6.27 9.94
CA VAL A 578 -73.45 5.06 10.52
C VAL A 578 -73.03 4.91 11.97
N LEU A 579 -71.73 5.04 12.27
CA LEU A 579 -71.19 4.98 13.64
C LEU A 579 -71.77 6.06 14.57
N LEU A 580 -72.02 7.24 14.04
CA LEU A 580 -72.73 8.31 14.79
C LEU A 580 -74.13 7.90 15.16
N ARG A 581 -74.91 7.30 14.23
CA ARG A 581 -76.26 6.79 14.50
C ARG A 581 -76.30 5.70 15.57
N GLU A 582 -75.29 4.88 15.63
CA GLU A 582 -75.10 3.83 16.64
C GLU A 582 -74.58 4.32 17.97
N GLY A 583 -74.29 5.62 18.09
CA GLY A 583 -73.74 6.19 19.34
C GLY A 583 -72.25 5.90 19.55
N LYS A 584 -71.55 5.31 18.55
CA LYS A 584 -70.12 4.96 18.63
C LYS A 584 -69.26 6.19 18.30
N LEU A 585 -69.41 7.28 19.09
CA LEU A 585 -68.85 8.61 18.77
C LEU A 585 -67.37 8.65 18.48
N ARG A 586 -66.56 7.98 19.32
CA ARG A 586 -65.08 7.99 19.13
C ARG A 586 -64.67 7.31 17.81
N LYS A 587 -65.29 6.19 17.46
CA LYS A 587 -65.03 5.49 16.18
C LYS A 587 -65.51 6.33 14.98
N ALA A 588 -66.64 7.02 15.13
CA ALA A 588 -67.15 7.95 14.13
C ALA A 588 -66.17 9.10 13.89
N LEU A 589 -65.65 9.70 14.97
CA LEU A 589 -64.68 10.79 14.89
C LEU A 589 -63.39 10.32 14.18
N THR A 590 -62.87 9.18 14.53
CA THR A 590 -61.67 8.62 13.89
C THR A 590 -61.91 8.46 12.36
N SER A 591 -63.04 7.89 11.97
CA SER A 591 -63.35 7.69 10.55
C SER A 591 -63.46 9.01 9.78
N VAL A 592 -64.16 10.00 10.32
CA VAL A 592 -64.36 11.31 9.63
C VAL A 592 -63.05 12.10 9.63
N ASN A 593 -62.19 11.99 10.64
CA ASN A 593 -60.87 12.61 10.64
C ASN A 593 -59.98 12.05 9.52
N SER A 594 -60.06 10.75 9.21
CA SER A 594 -59.38 10.17 8.04
C SER A 594 -59.85 10.84 6.73
N ALA A 595 -61.17 11.01 6.56
CA ALA A 595 -61.70 11.74 5.42
C ALA A 595 -61.24 13.23 5.38
N PHE A 596 -61.22 13.91 6.53
CA PHE A 596 -60.77 15.27 6.65
C PHE A 596 -59.29 15.43 6.33
N ASN A 597 -58.46 14.50 6.74
CA ASN A 597 -57.00 14.52 6.45
C ASN A 597 -56.71 14.31 4.94
N ILE A 598 -57.56 13.61 4.21
CA ILE A 598 -57.42 13.44 2.76
C ILE A 598 -57.76 14.75 2.03
N ILE A 599 -58.91 15.35 2.35
CA ILE A 599 -59.35 16.67 1.81
C ILE A 599 -59.91 17.51 2.97
N PRO A 600 -59.16 18.43 3.54
CA PRO A 600 -59.63 19.31 4.65
C PRO A 600 -60.77 20.25 4.29
N SER A 601 -60.96 20.51 3.00
CA SER A 601 -62.04 21.37 2.48
C SER A 601 -63.25 20.60 1.93
N HIS A 602 -63.45 19.33 2.39
CA HIS A 602 -64.59 18.54 1.93
C HIS A 602 -65.82 18.82 2.81
N PHE A 603 -66.86 19.39 2.22
CA PHE A 603 -68.07 19.80 2.93
C PHE A 603 -68.70 18.69 3.79
N LYS A 604 -68.88 17.47 3.22
CA LYS A 604 -69.53 16.37 3.96
C LYS A 604 -68.68 15.91 5.14
N SER A 605 -67.35 15.94 5.02
CA SER A 605 -66.45 15.62 6.14
C SER A 605 -66.60 16.64 7.27
N LEU A 606 -66.51 17.93 6.97
CA LEU A 606 -66.70 18.98 7.95
C LEU A 606 -68.04 18.93 8.64
N TYR A 607 -69.12 18.84 7.85
CA TYR A 607 -70.46 18.75 8.38
C TYR A 607 -70.70 17.51 9.25
N THR A 608 -70.17 16.34 8.84
CA THR A 608 -70.31 15.11 9.61
C THR A 608 -69.43 15.16 10.89
N ARG A 609 -68.23 15.75 10.81
CA ARG A 609 -67.38 15.93 11.96
C ARG A 609 -67.99 16.89 12.96
N GLY A 610 -68.52 18.01 12.52
CA GLY A 610 -69.28 18.93 13.36
C GLY A 610 -70.46 18.29 14.08
N LYS A 611 -71.21 17.40 13.39
CA LYS A 611 -72.29 16.59 14.01
C LYS A 611 -71.75 15.70 15.13
N ILE A 612 -70.64 15.01 14.88
CA ILE A 612 -70.03 14.08 15.84
C ILE A 612 -69.51 14.86 17.05
N LEU A 613 -68.79 15.95 16.81
CA LEU A 613 -68.26 16.81 17.87
C LEU A 613 -69.36 17.41 18.73
N TYR A 614 -70.47 17.84 18.10
CA TYR A 614 -71.63 18.30 18.82
C TYR A 614 -72.28 17.24 19.73
N ALA A 615 -72.37 15.97 19.20
CA ALA A 615 -72.82 14.82 19.98
C ALA A 615 -71.85 14.44 21.13
N MET A 616 -70.58 14.79 21.01
CA MET A 616 -69.56 14.61 22.04
C MET A 616 -69.50 15.80 23.04
N ASN A 617 -70.30 16.83 22.82
CA ASN A 617 -70.31 18.09 23.57
C ASN A 617 -69.03 18.93 23.42
N GLU A 618 -68.27 18.72 22.34
CA GLU A 618 -67.11 19.51 21.96
C GLU A 618 -67.56 20.71 21.12
N LEU A 619 -68.20 21.68 21.78
CA LEU A 619 -68.91 22.73 21.10
C LEU A 619 -68.06 23.68 20.30
N GLU A 620 -66.80 24.01 20.78
CA GLU A 620 -65.89 24.91 20.09
C GLU A 620 -65.43 24.35 18.76
N LEU A 621 -64.99 23.08 18.79
CA LEU A 621 -64.52 22.38 17.59
C LEU A 621 -65.71 22.16 16.60
N ALA A 622 -66.87 21.85 17.11
CA ALA A 622 -68.10 21.71 16.30
C ALA A 622 -68.47 23.00 15.59
N ALA A 623 -68.44 24.13 16.31
CA ALA A 623 -68.70 25.47 15.75
C ALA A 623 -67.68 25.80 14.64
N ALA A 624 -66.40 25.60 14.88
CA ALA A 624 -65.34 25.85 13.87
C ALA A 624 -65.55 25.04 12.58
N ASP A 625 -65.94 23.78 12.68
CA ASP A 625 -66.22 22.95 11.52
C ASP A 625 -67.50 23.38 10.78
N LEU A 626 -68.53 23.74 11.50
CA LEU A 626 -69.80 24.20 10.91
C LEU A 626 -69.67 25.56 10.29
N ASP A 627 -68.87 26.48 10.85
CA ASP A 627 -68.55 27.76 10.24
C ASP A 627 -67.92 27.55 8.86
N ARG A 628 -66.93 26.74 8.81
CA ARG A 628 -66.27 26.35 7.53
C ARG A 628 -67.22 25.65 6.56
N ALA A 629 -68.04 24.72 7.06
CA ALA A 629 -69.07 24.08 6.25
C ALA A 629 -70.10 24.99 5.68
N THR A 630 -70.66 25.91 6.49
CA THR A 630 -71.68 26.90 6.05
C THR A 630 -71.08 27.91 5.09
N SER A 631 -69.81 28.32 5.30
CA SER A 631 -69.09 29.18 4.37
C SER A 631 -68.93 28.55 2.99
N MET A 632 -68.67 27.17 2.93
CA MET A 632 -68.51 26.42 1.68
C MET A 632 -69.88 26.22 0.98
N LYS A 633 -70.91 25.88 1.71
CA LYS A 633 -72.27 25.66 1.17
C LYS A 633 -73.28 26.54 1.91
N LYS A 634 -73.40 27.80 1.47
CA LYS A 634 -74.28 28.84 2.05
C LYS A 634 -75.75 28.50 1.91
N ASP A 635 -76.17 27.56 1.08
CA ASP A 635 -77.55 27.15 0.83
C ASP A 635 -77.93 25.86 1.58
N ASN A 636 -77.03 25.28 2.40
CA ASN A 636 -77.29 24.03 3.12
C ASN A 636 -78.11 24.26 4.41
N ILE A 637 -79.41 24.05 4.36
CA ILE A 637 -80.35 24.23 5.46
C ILE A 637 -79.96 23.51 6.74
N SER A 638 -79.51 22.23 6.60
CA SER A 638 -79.18 21.41 7.75
C SER A 638 -77.91 21.86 8.45
N ALA A 639 -76.93 22.41 7.69
CA ALA A 639 -75.72 22.94 8.25
C ALA A 639 -75.96 24.24 9.05
N HIS A 640 -76.72 25.14 8.46
CA HIS A 640 -77.07 26.36 9.18
C HIS A 640 -77.97 26.10 10.42
N LYS A 641 -78.90 25.13 10.37
CA LYS A 641 -79.69 24.73 11.54
C LYS A 641 -78.75 24.20 12.65
N LEU A 642 -77.92 23.24 12.31
CA LEU A 642 -77.01 22.63 13.30
C LEU A 642 -76.04 23.70 13.88
N PHE A 643 -75.53 24.60 13.06
CA PHE A 643 -74.65 25.62 13.50
C PHE A 643 -75.38 26.61 14.50
N GLY A 644 -76.58 26.97 14.20
CA GLY A 644 -77.38 27.73 15.16
C GLY A 644 -77.64 27.00 16.49
N ASP A 645 -77.93 25.66 16.42
CA ASP A 645 -78.14 24.84 17.64
C ASP A 645 -76.80 24.73 18.47
N ILE A 646 -75.62 24.76 17.86
CA ILE A 646 -74.35 24.78 18.54
C ILE A 646 -74.09 26.13 19.19
N LEU A 647 -74.28 27.26 18.45
CA LEU A 647 -74.07 28.61 18.93
C LEU A 647 -74.99 28.94 20.13
N ALA A 648 -76.24 28.52 20.06
CA ALA A 648 -77.19 28.68 21.18
C ALA A 648 -76.72 27.95 22.44
N LYS A 649 -76.13 26.73 22.30
CA LYS A 649 -75.53 25.98 23.42
C LYS A 649 -74.27 26.63 23.97
N GLN A 650 -73.57 27.44 23.18
CA GLN A 650 -72.40 28.22 23.58
C GLN A 650 -72.83 29.56 24.25
N GLY A 651 -74.09 29.89 24.21
CA GLY A 651 -74.61 31.15 24.78
C GLY A 651 -74.58 32.34 23.82
N ASP A 652 -74.24 32.11 22.54
CA ASP A 652 -74.29 33.15 21.48
C ASP A 652 -75.65 33.13 20.78
N GLU A 653 -76.62 33.73 21.45
CA GLU A 653 -78.02 33.77 20.99
C GLU A 653 -78.19 34.60 19.71
N ASP A 654 -77.42 35.68 19.54
CA ASP A 654 -77.52 36.55 18.38
C ASP A 654 -77.07 35.81 17.08
N SER A 655 -75.88 35.16 17.11
CA SER A 655 -75.42 34.39 15.99
C SER A 655 -76.29 33.16 15.73
N ALA A 656 -76.77 32.48 16.78
CA ALA A 656 -77.74 31.40 16.65
C ALA A 656 -79.01 31.80 15.92
N THR A 657 -79.60 32.88 16.31
CA THR A 657 -80.81 33.40 15.67
C THR A 657 -80.59 33.76 14.20
N LEU A 658 -79.40 34.32 13.89
CA LEU A 658 -79.00 34.58 12.50
C LEU A 658 -79.02 33.31 11.67
N HIS A 659 -78.34 32.28 12.13
CA HIS A 659 -78.21 31.02 11.40
C HIS A 659 -79.56 30.27 11.30
N TRP A 660 -80.42 30.28 12.30
CA TRP A 660 -81.74 29.72 12.22
C TRP A 660 -82.64 30.52 11.20
N SER A 661 -82.59 31.85 11.17
CA SER A 661 -83.26 32.67 10.22
C SER A 661 -82.83 32.37 8.76
N ILE A 662 -81.51 32.16 8.54
CA ILE A 662 -81.00 31.74 7.23
C ILE A 662 -81.57 30.38 6.84
N ALA A 663 -81.57 29.40 7.77
CA ALA A 663 -82.08 28.06 7.53
C ALA A 663 -83.59 28.08 7.19
N GLU A 664 -84.37 28.91 7.92
CA GLU A 664 -85.80 29.05 7.66
C GLU A 664 -86.05 29.74 6.33
N ARG A 665 -85.35 30.78 5.98
CA ARG A 665 -85.46 31.50 4.69
C ARG A 665 -85.13 30.54 3.53
N LEU A 666 -84.11 29.72 3.62
CA LEU A 666 -83.72 28.70 2.63
C LEU A 666 -84.77 27.61 2.52
N ARG A 667 -85.39 27.21 3.64
CA ARG A 667 -86.55 26.26 3.66
C ARG A 667 -87.78 26.78 2.93
N LYS A 668 -88.18 28.06 3.18
CA LYS A 668 -89.26 28.71 2.50
C LYS A 668 -89.00 28.87 1.01
N LYS A 669 -87.79 29.19 0.62
CA LYS A 669 -87.36 29.22 -0.80
C LYS A 669 -87.53 27.88 -1.52
N LYS A 670 -86.99 26.78 -0.92
CA LYS A 670 -87.15 25.40 -1.46
C LYS A 670 -88.57 24.90 -1.48
N GLY A 671 -89.50 25.40 -0.56
CA GLY A 671 -90.92 25.07 -0.58
C GLY A 671 -91.64 25.72 -1.75
N LYS A 672 -91.25 26.93 -2.16
CA LYS A 672 -91.80 27.65 -3.31
C LYS A 672 -91.31 27.13 -4.67
N GLU A 673 -90.13 26.42 -4.74
CA GLU A 673 -89.62 25.80 -5.95
C GLU A 673 -90.20 24.39 -6.17
N LYS A 674 -90.91 23.78 -5.20
CA LYS A 674 -91.55 22.46 -5.28
C LYS A 674 -93.12 22.55 -5.43
N SER A 675 -93.72 23.69 -5.32
CA SER A 675 -95.08 24.00 -5.65
C SER A 675 -95.14 24.62 -7.06
#